data_a7cde3b72fffda35df80936707e4608c
#
_entry.id   a7cde3b72fffda35df80936707e4608c
#
_cell.length_a   1.000
_cell.length_b   1.000
_cell.length_c   1.000
_cell.angle_alpha   90.00
_cell.angle_beta   90.00
_cell.angle_gamma   90.00
#
_symmetry.space_group_name_H-M   'P 1'
#
loop_
_entity.id
_entity.type
_entity.pdbx_description
1 polymer ?
#
loop_
_entity_poly.entity_id
_entity_poly.type
_entity_poly.pdbx_seq_one_letter_code
_entity_poly.pdbx_strand_id
1 'polypeptide(L)'
;MPLSVDYKEKFSAVGRFPGGFTRREGRASDYEILVSRLIDRALRPLFPDDYHAETFVQVTLYSADEESMPDCLAGLAASAAIAVSDIPFHGPISEVRVARVNGEFMINPTKSELATADLDIMVAATYENIMMVEGEMNEVSEKEMLDAIKFAHEAIKDHCLVQMELAKAVNKEKRAYCHEVNDEELRKDIWAKCYDKAYAVARQCNADKHLREKLFTEMKEGYLESLPEEERDAKKNMVARYYHDVEKEAVRRMILDEGLRLDGRTTEQIRPIWCEAGPLPGPHGSSIFTRGETQSLSTVTLGTKLDEKIIDEATEQGKEKFLLHYNFPPFSTGEAKASRGVGRREVGHGNLAHRALKRMLPDNYPYTVRVVSDILESNGSSSMATVCAGTLALMDAGIPIKKPVTGIAMGLITDNEKYAVLSDILGDEDHLGDMDFKVTGTVDGITATQMDIKVDGLPYEILEKALDQARRGRLHIMNIIKETLPEPRPDLKPHAPRMVTLTVDKDQIGAIIGPGGKIIQDIQEKSGAVIVIEEVGNQGIVDIAATNAESIEIAVARIKAIACKPEVGEIYEGVVKTITAFGAFVEFLPGKDGLLHVSEIDHKRVEKVEDVLKEGDRVRVKLIDIDPKTGKFKLSRKVLLPKPEGMEQNDRQNRGERQDRGERQDRGPRQDRGDRPHRDRGPRPERKENQE
;
A
#
# COMPACT_ATOMS: atom_id res chain seq x y z
N MET A 1 15.31 9.07 27.58
CA MET A 1 15.03 10.49 27.34
C MET A 1 13.57 10.69 26.93
N PRO A 2 12.82 11.66 27.51
CA PRO A 2 11.42 11.94 27.13
C PRO A 2 11.33 12.86 25.89
N LEU A 3 11.62 12.32 24.71
CA LEU A 3 11.48 12.99 23.42
C LEU A 3 10.16 12.63 22.75
N SER A 4 9.43 13.63 22.27
CA SER A 4 8.27 13.49 21.41
C SER A 4 8.48 14.29 20.12
N VAL A 5 8.35 13.64 18.98
CA VAL A 5 8.48 14.29 17.67
C VAL A 5 7.13 14.22 16.96
N ASP A 6 6.69 15.37 16.43
CA ASP A 6 5.49 15.50 15.61
C ASP A 6 5.82 16.19 14.30
N TYR A 7 5.47 15.54 13.19
CA TYR A 7 5.46 16.13 11.86
C TYR A 7 4.02 16.38 11.43
N LYS A 8 3.76 17.52 10.81
CA LYS A 8 2.43 17.91 10.39
C LYS A 8 2.43 18.66 9.06
N GLU A 9 1.54 18.25 8.17
CA GLU A 9 1.26 18.94 6.92
C GLU A 9 -0.06 19.71 7.01
N LYS A 10 -0.01 21.01 6.70
CA LYS A 10 -1.22 21.81 6.58
C LYS A 10 -1.73 21.78 5.14
N PHE A 11 -3.02 21.55 4.95
CA PHE A 11 -3.65 21.64 3.63
C PHE A 11 -3.48 23.02 2.98
N SER A 12 -3.37 24.06 3.82
CA SER A 12 -3.09 25.42 3.35
C SER A 12 -1.70 25.56 2.69
N ALA A 13 -0.74 24.65 2.99
CA ALA A 13 0.59 24.67 2.40
C ALA A 13 0.57 24.44 0.88
N VAL A 14 -0.46 23.78 0.38
CA VAL A 14 -0.69 23.49 -1.04
C VAL A 14 -1.98 24.17 -1.56
N GLY A 15 -2.53 25.15 -0.83
CA GLY A 15 -3.73 25.89 -1.25
C GLY A 15 -5.03 25.08 -1.27
N ARG A 16 -5.12 24.00 -0.49
CA ARG A 16 -6.28 23.09 -0.44
C ARG A 16 -7.03 23.17 0.89
N PHE A 17 -8.29 22.73 0.87
CA PHE A 17 -9.08 22.51 2.08
C PHE A 17 -8.97 21.04 2.51
N PRO A 18 -8.87 20.76 3.83
CA PRO A 18 -8.99 19.40 4.32
C PRO A 18 -10.31 18.76 3.92
N GLY A 19 -10.30 17.46 3.65
CA GLY A 19 -11.50 16.65 3.50
C GLY A 19 -12.35 16.60 4.78
N GLY A 20 -13.42 15.84 4.75
CA GLY A 20 -14.31 15.66 5.89
C GLY A 20 -15.26 16.81 6.16
N PHE A 21 -16.16 16.62 7.13
CA PHE A 21 -17.26 17.54 7.42
C PHE A 21 -16.81 18.89 8.02
N THR A 22 -15.85 18.86 8.93
CA THR A 22 -15.39 20.06 9.67
C THR A 22 -14.42 20.93 8.88
N ARG A 23 -13.91 20.44 7.74
CA ARG A 23 -12.88 21.13 6.94
C ARG A 23 -11.67 21.58 7.76
N ARG A 24 -11.27 20.76 8.72
CA ARG A 24 -10.16 21.03 9.62
C ARG A 24 -9.25 19.80 9.71
N GLU A 25 -7.95 20.02 9.78
CA GLU A 25 -6.97 18.98 10.09
C GLU A 25 -7.33 18.30 11.41
N GLY A 26 -7.35 16.98 11.40
CA GLY A 26 -7.74 16.14 12.52
C GLY A 26 -6.53 15.49 13.21
N ARG A 27 -6.64 14.17 13.39
CA ARG A 27 -5.52 13.34 13.87
C ARG A 27 -4.45 13.26 12.80
N ALA A 28 -3.19 13.03 13.23
CA ALA A 28 -2.11 12.78 12.30
C ALA A 28 -2.44 11.60 11.38
N SER A 29 -2.15 11.76 10.10
CA SER A 29 -2.26 10.70 9.11
C SER A 29 -1.18 9.63 9.32
N ASP A 30 -1.35 8.46 8.70
CA ASP A 30 -0.33 7.41 8.73
C ASP A 30 1.02 7.95 8.20
N TYR A 31 0.99 8.75 7.14
CA TYR A 31 2.18 9.38 6.57
C TYR A 31 2.86 10.35 7.56
N GLU A 32 2.11 11.25 8.18
CA GLU A 32 2.64 12.16 9.20
C GLU A 32 3.26 11.41 10.40
N ILE A 33 2.64 10.29 10.80
CA ILE A 33 3.17 9.40 11.84
C ILE A 33 4.50 8.78 11.39
N LEU A 34 4.58 8.30 10.13
CA LEU A 34 5.80 7.69 9.59
C LEU A 34 6.96 8.69 9.52
N VAL A 35 6.72 9.89 9.01
CA VAL A 35 7.74 10.97 8.98
C VAL A 35 8.17 11.36 10.39
N SER A 36 7.22 11.50 11.33
CA SER A 36 7.55 11.76 12.74
C SER A 36 8.49 10.69 13.31
N ARG A 37 8.28 9.42 12.94
CA ARG A 37 9.12 8.29 13.39
C ARG A 37 10.51 8.30 12.77
N LEU A 38 10.65 8.67 11.49
CA LEU A 38 11.96 8.82 10.85
C LEU A 38 12.80 9.84 11.62
N ILE A 39 12.25 11.03 11.85
CA ILE A 39 12.91 12.10 12.60
C ILE A 39 13.25 11.67 14.04
N ASP A 40 12.31 11.05 14.76
CA ASP A 40 12.52 10.61 16.15
C ASP A 40 13.67 9.61 16.25
N ARG A 41 13.72 8.61 15.35
CA ARG A 41 14.75 7.57 15.32
C ARG A 41 16.13 8.12 14.98
N ALA A 42 16.19 9.14 14.12
CA ALA A 42 17.43 9.81 13.75
C ALA A 42 17.98 10.71 14.87
N LEU A 43 17.11 11.40 15.60
CA LEU A 43 17.50 12.35 16.63
C LEU A 43 17.75 11.73 18.01
N ARG A 44 16.92 10.77 18.40
CA ARG A 44 16.88 10.21 19.76
C ARG A 44 18.23 9.70 20.27
N PRO A 45 19.04 8.96 19.50
CA PRO A 45 20.32 8.43 19.94
C PRO A 45 21.38 9.51 20.24
N LEU A 46 21.18 10.73 19.77
CA LEU A 46 22.15 11.83 19.86
C LEU A 46 21.92 12.76 21.05
N PHE A 47 20.89 12.48 21.85
CA PHE A 47 20.74 13.18 23.14
C PHE A 47 21.54 12.45 24.21
N PRO A 48 22.16 13.20 25.17
CA PRO A 48 22.83 12.58 26.29
C PRO A 48 21.89 11.68 27.10
N ASP A 49 22.39 10.55 27.60
CA ASP A 49 21.60 9.58 28.36
C ASP A 49 21.04 10.17 29.67
N ASP A 50 21.76 11.13 30.28
CA ASP A 50 21.38 11.85 31.47
C ASP A 50 20.48 13.07 31.24
N TYR A 51 20.11 13.33 29.98
CA TYR A 51 19.18 14.41 29.64
C TYR A 51 17.73 13.95 29.76
N HIS A 52 17.07 14.26 30.88
CA HIS A 52 15.71 13.82 31.22
C HIS A 52 14.63 14.90 31.11
N ALA A 53 14.95 16.06 30.50
CA ALA A 53 13.95 17.11 30.27
C ALA A 53 12.97 16.69 29.18
N GLU A 54 11.67 16.92 29.39
CA GLU A 54 10.65 16.74 28.35
C GLU A 54 10.99 17.62 27.14
N THR A 55 11.13 17.01 25.99
CA THR A 55 11.51 17.69 24.75
C THR A 55 10.50 17.38 23.66
N PHE A 56 9.92 18.43 23.09
CA PHE A 56 8.96 18.36 22.00
C PHE A 56 9.56 18.96 20.74
N VAL A 57 9.71 18.17 19.69
CA VAL A 57 10.16 18.63 18.37
C VAL A 57 8.93 18.62 17.47
N GLN A 58 8.52 19.81 17.01
CA GLN A 58 7.38 19.99 16.11
C GLN A 58 7.83 20.52 14.77
N VAL A 59 7.67 19.73 13.74
CA VAL A 59 7.98 20.09 12.35
C VAL A 59 6.66 20.29 11.61
N THR A 60 6.49 21.45 10.98
CA THR A 60 5.24 21.79 10.29
C THR A 60 5.53 22.30 8.89
N LEU A 61 4.87 21.69 7.91
CA LEU A 61 4.90 22.13 6.51
C LEU A 61 3.96 23.33 6.33
N TYR A 62 4.52 24.47 5.86
CA TYR A 62 3.77 25.70 5.59
C TYR A 62 3.63 26.04 4.10
N SER A 63 4.49 25.49 3.26
CA SER A 63 4.44 25.68 1.81
C SER A 63 5.11 24.51 1.10
N ALA A 64 4.47 23.98 0.07
CA ALA A 64 5.01 22.97 -0.82
C ALA A 64 4.52 23.19 -2.25
N ASP A 65 5.29 22.72 -3.21
CA ASP A 65 4.88 22.56 -4.60
C ASP A 65 4.32 21.13 -4.84
N GLU A 66 3.99 20.81 -6.08
CA GLU A 66 3.39 19.52 -6.45
C GLU A 66 4.42 18.39 -6.56
N GLU A 67 5.68 18.69 -6.80
CA GLU A 67 6.75 17.74 -7.12
C GLU A 67 7.70 17.46 -5.96
N SER A 68 7.93 18.44 -5.08
CA SER A 68 8.86 18.29 -3.95
C SER A 68 8.30 17.36 -2.87
N MET A 69 9.19 16.60 -2.26
CA MET A 69 8.85 15.70 -1.15
C MET A 69 9.27 16.32 0.19
N PRO A 70 8.33 16.84 0.99
CA PRO A 70 8.65 17.58 2.22
C PRO A 70 9.36 16.77 3.30
N ASP A 71 9.13 15.46 3.34
CA ASP A 71 9.74 14.55 4.31
C ASP A 71 11.28 14.53 4.21
N CYS A 72 11.83 14.74 3.01
CA CYS A 72 13.28 14.83 2.80
C CYS A 72 13.95 15.99 3.55
N LEU A 73 13.19 17.02 3.93
CA LEU A 73 13.68 18.20 4.63
C LEU A 73 13.32 18.22 6.11
N ALA A 74 12.47 17.31 6.56
CA ALA A 74 11.89 17.34 7.89
C ALA A 74 12.95 17.08 8.98
N GLY A 75 13.81 16.08 8.79
CA GLY A 75 14.93 15.78 9.69
C GLY A 75 15.97 16.89 9.75
N LEU A 76 16.32 17.46 8.59
CA LEU A 76 17.23 18.61 8.50
C LEU A 76 16.68 19.83 9.28
N ALA A 77 15.38 20.14 9.12
CA ALA A 77 14.76 21.27 9.81
C ALA A 77 14.74 21.07 11.33
N ALA A 78 14.39 19.85 11.78
CA ALA A 78 14.41 19.48 13.19
C ALA A 78 15.82 19.59 13.80
N SER A 79 16.81 19.03 13.12
CA SER A 79 18.22 19.07 13.55
C SER A 79 18.76 20.49 13.63
N ALA A 80 18.51 21.31 12.60
CA ALA A 80 18.97 22.71 12.56
C ALA A 80 18.38 23.53 13.71
N ALA A 81 17.09 23.31 14.05
CA ALA A 81 16.46 23.98 15.19
C ALA A 81 17.11 23.60 16.53
N ILE A 82 17.48 22.33 16.71
CA ILE A 82 18.19 21.86 17.91
C ILE A 82 19.63 22.40 17.92
N ALA A 83 20.31 22.40 16.78
CA ALA A 83 21.70 22.86 16.66
C ALA A 83 21.87 24.31 17.13
N VAL A 84 20.92 25.21 16.78
CA VAL A 84 20.95 26.61 17.18
C VAL A 84 20.36 26.89 18.57
N SER A 85 19.78 25.88 19.22
CA SER A 85 19.22 25.98 20.59
C SER A 85 20.30 25.79 21.66
N ASP A 86 19.92 25.95 22.92
CA ASP A 86 20.76 25.63 24.06
C ASP A 86 20.62 24.18 24.56
N ILE A 87 19.85 23.35 23.86
CA ILE A 87 19.64 21.94 24.20
C ILE A 87 20.92 21.12 23.92
N PRO A 88 21.39 20.27 24.89
CA PRO A 88 22.53 19.39 24.63
C PRO A 88 22.20 18.34 23.59
N PHE A 89 23.05 18.20 22.59
CA PHE A 89 22.82 17.36 21.43
C PHE A 89 24.12 17.03 20.70
N HIS A 90 24.40 15.77 20.43
CA HIS A 90 25.60 15.28 19.77
C HIS A 90 25.52 15.27 18.23
N GLY A 91 24.52 15.97 17.66
CA GLY A 91 24.43 16.20 16.24
C GLY A 91 25.32 17.33 15.72
N PRO A 92 25.06 17.85 14.52
CA PRO A 92 23.81 17.74 13.77
C PRO A 92 23.65 16.46 12.96
N ILE A 93 22.41 16.21 12.55
CA ILE A 93 22.07 15.19 11.56
C ILE A 93 21.43 15.83 10.32
N SER A 94 21.35 15.07 9.25
CA SER A 94 20.40 15.32 8.17
C SER A 94 19.78 14.02 7.69
N GLU A 95 18.65 14.15 7.02
CA GLU A 95 17.96 13.11 6.28
C GLU A 95 17.98 13.46 4.80
N VAL A 96 18.20 12.45 3.96
CA VAL A 96 17.99 12.56 2.51
C VAL A 96 17.30 11.30 1.99
N ARG A 97 16.47 11.48 0.96
CA ARG A 97 15.93 10.38 0.18
C ARG A 97 16.87 10.05 -0.95
N VAL A 98 17.17 8.78 -1.14
CA VAL A 98 17.90 8.28 -2.31
C VAL A 98 16.96 7.46 -3.15
N ALA A 99 16.81 7.81 -4.42
CA ALA A 99 16.18 6.97 -5.41
C ALA A 99 17.21 6.46 -6.42
N ARG A 100 16.91 5.31 -7.03
CA ARG A 100 17.62 4.84 -8.21
C ARG A 100 16.67 4.82 -9.40
N VAL A 101 16.99 5.62 -10.41
CA VAL A 101 16.20 5.77 -11.63
C VAL A 101 17.11 5.46 -12.82
N ASN A 102 16.72 4.51 -13.66
CA ASN A 102 17.51 4.03 -14.81
C ASN A 102 18.95 3.61 -14.43
N GLY A 103 19.15 3.08 -13.22
CA GLY A 103 20.44 2.63 -12.72
C GLY A 103 21.32 3.71 -12.08
N GLU A 104 20.89 4.97 -12.04
CA GLU A 104 21.61 6.09 -11.44
C GLU A 104 20.98 6.52 -10.12
N PHE A 105 21.82 6.77 -9.10
CA PHE A 105 21.37 7.30 -7.81
C PHE A 105 21.15 8.80 -7.88
N MET A 106 20.09 9.26 -7.22
CA MET A 106 19.77 10.69 -7.07
C MET A 106 19.32 11.00 -5.64
N ILE A 107 19.66 12.20 -5.19
CA ILE A 107 19.27 12.73 -3.87
C ILE A 107 18.01 13.55 -4.01
N ASN A 108 17.05 13.30 -3.10
CA ASN A 108 15.79 14.03 -2.98
C ASN A 108 15.07 14.17 -4.33
N PRO A 109 14.71 13.03 -4.97
CA PRO A 109 14.02 13.01 -6.26
C PRO A 109 12.67 13.74 -6.17
N THR A 110 12.20 14.20 -7.30
CA THR A 110 10.81 14.64 -7.45
C THR A 110 9.85 13.46 -7.38
N LYS A 111 8.56 13.71 -7.13
CA LYS A 111 7.52 12.65 -7.15
C LYS A 111 7.47 11.92 -8.49
N SER A 112 7.60 12.67 -9.59
CA SER A 112 7.60 12.10 -10.95
C SER A 112 8.78 11.17 -11.20
N GLU A 113 9.97 11.50 -10.72
CA GLU A 113 11.15 10.65 -10.79
C GLU A 113 11.02 9.43 -9.90
N LEU A 114 10.53 9.61 -8.67
CA LEU A 114 10.34 8.52 -7.71
C LEU A 114 9.35 7.46 -8.20
N ALA A 115 8.34 7.85 -8.96
CA ALA A 115 7.35 6.92 -9.54
C ALA A 115 7.98 5.85 -10.45
N THR A 116 9.18 6.10 -11.00
CA THR A 116 9.92 5.18 -11.89
C THR A 116 11.10 4.50 -11.20
N ALA A 117 11.33 4.79 -9.93
CA ALA A 117 12.48 4.29 -9.18
C ALA A 117 12.32 2.80 -8.81
N ASP A 118 13.41 2.06 -8.89
CA ASP A 118 13.52 0.69 -8.42
C ASP A 118 14.10 0.59 -6.99
N LEU A 119 14.63 1.69 -6.46
CA LEU A 119 15.07 1.86 -5.08
C LEU A 119 14.58 3.21 -4.56
N ASP A 120 14.00 3.21 -3.38
CA ASP A 120 13.57 4.38 -2.61
C ASP A 120 13.91 4.16 -1.14
N ILE A 121 14.95 4.83 -0.65
CA ILE A 121 15.37 4.75 0.75
C ILE A 121 15.54 6.15 1.35
N MET A 122 15.13 6.31 2.58
CA MET A 122 15.45 7.44 3.44
C MET A 122 16.65 7.06 4.29
N VAL A 123 17.67 7.91 4.30
CA VAL A 123 18.88 7.72 5.11
C VAL A 123 19.07 8.95 5.98
N ALA A 124 19.28 8.72 7.28
CA ALA A 124 19.69 9.76 8.22
C ALA A 124 21.09 9.45 8.77
N ALA A 125 21.92 10.48 8.87
CA ALA A 125 23.29 10.37 9.35
C ALA A 125 23.74 11.64 10.06
N THR A 126 24.76 11.49 10.90
CA THR A 126 25.65 12.59 11.33
C THR A 126 26.70 12.83 10.26
N TYR A 127 27.64 13.74 10.52
CA TYR A 127 28.79 13.91 9.65
C TYR A 127 29.65 12.65 9.54
N GLU A 128 29.75 11.87 10.61
CA GLU A 128 30.62 10.70 10.69
C GLU A 128 29.88 9.37 10.49
N ASN A 129 28.61 9.29 10.91
CA ASN A 129 27.94 8.01 11.15
C ASN A 129 26.51 7.93 10.58
N ILE A 130 26.17 6.77 10.01
CA ILE A 130 24.80 6.43 9.65
C ILE A 130 24.00 6.16 10.94
N MET A 131 22.81 6.74 11.05
CA MET A 131 21.93 6.62 12.20
C MET A 131 20.67 5.80 11.91
N MET A 132 20.09 5.97 10.72
CA MET A 132 18.84 5.33 10.35
C MET A 132 18.78 5.11 8.84
N VAL A 133 18.23 3.97 8.42
CA VAL A 133 17.89 3.69 7.02
C VAL A 133 16.50 3.05 7.00
N GLU A 134 15.62 3.54 6.13
CA GLU A 134 14.30 2.94 5.91
C GLU A 134 13.87 3.13 4.46
N GLY A 135 13.32 2.07 3.83
CA GLY A 135 12.78 2.22 2.48
C GLY A 135 12.34 0.93 1.83
N GLU A 136 11.99 1.05 0.56
CA GLU A 136 11.54 -0.05 -0.29
C GLU A 136 12.33 -0.11 -1.58
N MET A 137 12.42 -1.32 -2.15
CA MET A 137 13.16 -1.51 -3.38
C MET A 137 12.64 -2.71 -4.17
N ASN A 138 12.99 -2.77 -5.45
CA ASN A 138 12.56 -3.82 -6.34
C ASN A 138 13.67 -4.86 -6.53
N GLU A 139 13.84 -5.75 -5.53
CA GLU A 139 14.82 -6.84 -5.53
C GLU A 139 16.27 -6.37 -5.77
N VAL A 140 16.65 -5.29 -5.07
CA VAL A 140 18.00 -4.71 -5.14
C VAL A 140 18.98 -5.59 -4.37
N SER A 141 20.22 -5.73 -4.86
CA SER A 141 21.26 -6.49 -4.17
C SER A 141 21.75 -5.78 -2.90
N GLU A 142 22.31 -6.55 -1.99
CA GLU A 142 22.92 -6.07 -0.74
C GLU A 142 24.00 -5.02 -1.00
N LYS A 143 24.80 -5.23 -2.06
CA LYS A 143 25.83 -4.29 -2.47
C LYS A 143 25.27 -2.96 -2.97
N GLU A 144 24.30 -3.00 -3.86
CA GLU A 144 23.66 -1.79 -4.40
C GLU A 144 22.97 -0.98 -3.29
N MET A 145 22.35 -1.64 -2.31
CA MET A 145 21.80 -0.99 -1.14
C MET A 145 22.89 -0.29 -0.32
N LEU A 146 24.03 -0.96 -0.08
CA LEU A 146 25.16 -0.35 0.63
C LEU A 146 25.74 0.85 -0.13
N ASP A 147 25.84 0.77 -1.47
CA ASP A 147 26.29 1.85 -2.32
C ASP A 147 25.34 3.06 -2.27
N ALA A 148 24.03 2.82 -2.22
CA ALA A 148 23.01 3.88 -2.03
C ALA A 148 23.13 4.57 -0.66
N ILE A 149 23.40 3.82 0.41
CA ILE A 149 23.63 4.37 1.76
C ILE A 149 24.88 5.26 1.77
N LYS A 150 25.97 4.81 1.14
CA LYS A 150 27.20 5.60 1.02
C LYS A 150 26.97 6.89 0.23
N PHE A 151 26.22 6.81 -0.87
CA PHE A 151 25.86 7.95 -1.68
C PHE A 151 25.05 9.00 -0.90
N ALA A 152 24.07 8.54 -0.10
CA ALA A 152 23.32 9.40 0.82
C ALA A 152 24.23 10.10 1.83
N HIS A 153 25.15 9.36 2.45
CA HIS A 153 26.01 9.88 3.51
C HIS A 153 26.90 11.04 3.00
N GLU A 154 27.44 10.94 1.78
CA GLU A 154 28.24 12.03 1.21
C GLU A 154 27.43 13.34 1.07
N ALA A 155 26.16 13.25 0.64
CA ALA A 155 25.28 14.43 0.59
C ALA A 155 24.93 14.96 1.98
N ILE A 156 24.71 14.08 2.95
CA ILE A 156 24.38 14.46 4.33
C ILE A 156 25.54 15.20 5.00
N LYS A 157 26.80 14.86 4.71
CA LYS A 157 27.97 15.56 5.25
C LYS A 157 27.94 17.06 4.97
N ASP A 158 27.59 17.45 3.76
CA ASP A 158 27.47 18.86 3.39
C ASP A 158 26.36 19.56 4.20
N HIS A 159 25.22 18.89 4.40
CA HIS A 159 24.15 19.43 5.23
C HIS A 159 24.57 19.58 6.70
N CYS A 160 25.36 18.66 7.24
CA CYS A 160 25.89 18.76 8.59
C CYS A 160 26.87 19.93 8.74
N LEU A 161 27.79 20.13 7.78
CA LEU A 161 28.74 21.24 7.78
C LEU A 161 28.03 22.61 7.82
N VAL A 162 27.01 22.79 6.99
CA VAL A 162 26.23 24.03 6.96
C VAL A 162 25.52 24.28 8.31
N GLN A 163 24.97 23.23 8.93
CA GLN A 163 24.34 23.34 10.26
C GLN A 163 25.37 23.68 11.36
N MET A 164 26.58 23.12 11.30
CA MET A 164 27.69 23.45 12.22
C MET A 164 28.10 24.90 12.08
N GLU A 165 28.20 25.43 10.83
CA GLU A 165 28.48 26.85 10.58
C GLU A 165 27.34 27.72 11.12
N LEU A 166 26.10 27.37 10.91
CA LEU A 166 24.93 28.06 11.45
C LEU A 166 24.96 28.11 12.98
N ALA A 167 25.18 26.96 13.62
CA ALA A 167 25.29 26.88 15.08
C ALA A 167 26.40 27.76 15.64
N LYS A 168 27.56 27.78 14.96
CA LYS A 168 28.70 28.66 15.30
C LYS A 168 28.36 30.14 15.13
N ALA A 169 27.63 30.50 14.07
CA ALA A 169 27.20 31.89 13.84
C ALA A 169 26.21 32.39 14.88
N VAL A 170 25.28 31.55 15.31
CA VAL A 170 24.33 31.85 16.40
C VAL A 170 25.01 31.85 17.77
N ASN A 171 26.04 31.03 17.96
CA ASN A 171 26.90 30.95 19.16
C ASN A 171 26.11 30.82 20.45
N LYS A 172 25.06 29.95 20.47
CA LYS A 172 24.28 29.69 21.66
C LYS A 172 25.01 28.67 22.53
N GLU A 173 25.30 29.02 23.79
CA GLU A 173 25.89 28.10 24.75
C GLU A 173 24.91 26.98 25.09
N LYS A 174 25.38 25.73 25.04
CA LYS A 174 24.60 24.57 25.43
C LYS A 174 24.45 24.50 26.94
N ARG A 175 23.21 24.28 27.41
CA ARG A 175 22.93 24.17 28.86
C ARG A 175 23.58 22.93 29.43
N ALA A 176 24.22 23.10 30.58
CA ALA A 176 24.58 21.97 31.42
C ALA A 176 23.30 21.46 32.09
N TYR A 177 22.90 20.24 31.78
CA TYR A 177 21.73 19.63 32.38
C TYR A 177 22.09 18.22 32.85
N CYS A 178 22.28 18.12 34.17
CA CYS A 178 22.39 16.84 34.83
C CYS A 178 21.66 16.96 36.18
N HIS A 179 20.59 16.20 36.37
CA HIS A 179 19.86 16.12 37.63
C HIS A 179 19.97 14.71 38.22
N GLU A 180 20.76 13.85 37.64
CA GLU A 180 21.02 12.53 38.17
C GLU A 180 21.89 12.62 39.41
N VAL A 181 21.40 12.01 40.48
CA VAL A 181 22.21 11.76 41.66
C VAL A 181 22.90 10.42 41.43
N ASN A 182 24.22 10.43 41.39
CA ASN A 182 25.03 9.23 41.27
C ASN A 182 25.71 8.87 42.59
N ASP A 183 25.71 7.58 42.90
CA ASP A 183 26.40 7.00 44.04
C ASP A 183 27.42 5.98 43.51
N GLU A 184 28.66 6.42 43.32
CA GLU A 184 29.73 5.60 42.76
C GLU A 184 30.16 4.45 43.67
N GLU A 185 29.98 4.56 44.98
CA GLU A 185 30.25 3.46 45.90
C GLU A 185 29.19 2.39 45.77
N LEU A 186 27.93 2.77 45.68
CA LEU A 186 26.82 1.85 45.40
C LEU A 186 26.97 1.16 44.05
N ARG A 187 27.37 1.91 43.00
CA ARG A 187 27.60 1.34 41.67
C ARG A 187 28.68 0.26 41.72
N LYS A 188 29.82 0.52 42.34
CA LYS A 188 30.92 -0.43 42.48
C LYS A 188 30.51 -1.65 43.30
N ASP A 189 29.75 -1.47 44.37
CA ASP A 189 29.27 -2.58 45.22
C ASP A 189 28.28 -3.49 44.44
N ILE A 190 27.36 -2.90 43.70
CA ILE A 190 26.44 -3.66 42.81
C ILE A 190 27.23 -4.45 41.80
N TRP A 191 28.20 -3.82 41.12
CA TRP A 191 29.04 -4.45 40.14
C TRP A 191 29.77 -5.66 40.75
N ALA A 192 30.47 -5.48 41.85
CA ALA A 192 31.24 -6.53 42.51
C ALA A 192 30.39 -7.70 43.04
N LYS A 193 29.14 -7.45 43.46
CA LYS A 193 28.26 -8.49 44.00
C LYS A 193 27.36 -9.16 42.99
N CYS A 194 27.04 -8.50 41.87
CA CYS A 194 26.02 -8.95 40.91
C CYS A 194 26.59 -9.40 39.57
N TYR A 195 27.76 -8.91 39.09
CA TYR A 195 28.25 -9.16 37.75
C TYR A 195 28.46 -10.66 37.46
N ASP A 196 29.21 -11.36 38.29
CA ASP A 196 29.48 -12.79 38.08
C ASP A 196 28.21 -13.65 38.13
N LYS A 197 27.26 -13.24 38.96
CA LYS A 197 25.96 -13.91 39.07
C LYS A 197 25.08 -13.63 37.83
N ALA A 198 25.06 -12.39 37.35
CA ALA A 198 24.35 -12.03 36.12
C ALA A 198 24.92 -12.77 34.91
N TYR A 199 26.24 -12.83 34.82
CA TYR A 199 26.92 -13.62 33.79
C TYR A 199 26.57 -15.11 33.87
N ALA A 200 26.55 -15.69 35.10
CA ALA A 200 26.16 -17.08 35.30
C ALA A 200 24.67 -17.34 34.91
N VAL A 201 23.76 -16.39 35.16
CA VAL A 201 22.38 -16.51 34.70
C VAL A 201 22.28 -16.41 33.19
N ALA A 202 22.95 -15.44 32.57
CA ALA A 202 22.98 -15.31 31.10
C ALA A 202 23.49 -16.63 30.47
N ARG A 203 24.54 -17.22 31.06
CA ARG A 203 25.17 -18.47 30.57
C ARG A 203 24.33 -19.74 30.80
N GLN A 204 23.20 -19.66 31.56
CA GLN A 204 22.25 -20.77 31.61
C GLN A 204 21.53 -21.00 30.27
N CYS A 205 21.57 -20.03 29.36
CA CYS A 205 21.05 -20.14 28.02
C CYS A 205 19.57 -20.57 27.99
N ASN A 206 18.77 -19.97 28.83
CA ASN A 206 17.37 -20.33 28.97
C ASN A 206 16.52 -19.73 27.85
N ALA A 207 15.84 -20.54 27.04
CA ALA A 207 15.00 -20.08 25.96
C ALA A 207 13.72 -19.40 26.44
N ASP A 208 13.19 -19.74 27.62
CA ASP A 208 11.99 -19.15 28.20
C ASP A 208 12.25 -17.71 28.67
N LYS A 209 11.63 -16.74 28.01
CA LYS A 209 11.73 -15.31 28.32
C LYS A 209 11.31 -14.99 29.75
N HIS A 210 10.21 -15.55 30.23
CA HIS A 210 9.66 -15.24 31.55
C HIS A 210 10.56 -15.77 32.67
N LEU A 211 11.16 -16.92 32.45
CA LEU A 211 12.10 -17.49 33.41
C LEU A 211 13.41 -16.67 33.46
N ARG A 212 13.92 -16.20 32.33
CA ARG A 212 15.08 -15.29 32.29
C ARG A 212 14.79 -13.99 33.06
N GLU A 213 13.68 -13.32 32.71
CA GLU A 213 13.27 -12.09 33.37
C GLU A 213 13.11 -12.27 34.89
N LYS A 214 12.52 -13.38 35.30
CA LYS A 214 12.39 -13.74 36.72
C LYS A 214 13.75 -13.86 37.39
N LEU A 215 14.69 -14.60 36.80
CA LEU A 215 16.01 -14.82 37.40
C LEU A 215 16.81 -13.53 37.55
N PHE A 216 16.79 -12.63 36.55
CA PHE A 216 17.42 -11.31 36.64
C PHE A 216 16.72 -10.41 37.67
N THR A 217 15.40 -10.46 37.74
CA THR A 217 14.62 -9.68 38.73
C THR A 217 14.88 -10.15 40.14
N GLU A 218 14.90 -11.45 40.40
CA GLU A 218 15.21 -12.02 41.70
C GLU A 218 16.60 -11.60 42.23
N MET A 219 17.59 -11.50 41.33
CA MET A 219 18.92 -10.99 41.72
C MET A 219 18.91 -9.51 42.09
N LYS A 220 18.21 -8.67 41.31
CA LYS A 220 18.05 -7.26 41.57
C LYS A 220 17.35 -7.03 42.89
N GLU A 221 16.26 -7.75 43.16
CA GLU A 221 15.50 -7.68 44.41
C GLU A 221 16.32 -8.20 45.58
N GLY A 222 17.01 -9.32 45.44
CA GLY A 222 17.90 -9.87 46.46
C GLY A 222 19.03 -8.90 46.86
N TYR A 223 19.59 -8.16 45.88
CA TYR A 223 20.54 -7.09 46.20
C TYR A 223 19.88 -5.97 46.98
N LEU A 224 18.72 -5.48 46.56
CA LEU A 224 17.97 -4.43 47.22
C LEU A 224 17.62 -4.82 48.66
N GLU A 225 17.21 -6.07 48.89
CA GLU A 225 16.92 -6.60 50.24
C GLU A 225 18.16 -6.69 51.12
N SER A 226 19.36 -6.81 50.56
CA SER A 226 20.62 -6.83 51.28
C SER A 226 21.01 -5.45 51.89
N LEU A 227 20.39 -4.38 51.39
CA LEU A 227 20.58 -3.02 51.91
C LEU A 227 19.80 -2.82 53.21
N PRO A 228 20.26 -1.89 54.10
CA PRO A 228 19.48 -1.46 55.26
C PRO A 228 18.06 -1.01 54.88
N GLU A 229 17.06 -1.41 55.64
CA GLU A 229 15.65 -1.14 55.37
C GLU A 229 15.36 0.35 55.14
N GLU A 230 16.02 1.22 55.89
CA GLU A 230 15.89 2.68 55.80
C GLU A 230 16.40 3.26 54.47
N GLU A 231 17.30 2.56 53.76
CA GLU A 231 17.91 3.03 52.54
C GLU A 231 17.23 2.47 51.27
N ARG A 232 16.45 1.39 51.40
CA ARG A 232 15.88 0.64 50.26
C ARG A 232 15.05 1.52 49.35
N ASP A 233 14.10 2.26 49.88
CA ASP A 233 13.23 3.12 49.09
C ASP A 233 13.97 4.28 48.43
N ALA A 234 14.93 4.88 49.15
CA ALA A 234 15.74 5.97 48.61
C ALA A 234 16.68 5.54 47.49
N LYS A 235 17.23 4.30 47.58
CA LYS A 235 18.20 3.77 46.61
C LYS A 235 17.59 2.90 45.50
N LYS A 236 16.31 2.56 45.59
CA LYS A 236 15.62 1.64 44.66
C LYS A 236 15.85 1.98 43.21
N ASN A 237 15.69 3.25 42.82
CA ASN A 237 15.84 3.68 41.40
C ASN A 237 17.32 3.63 40.96
N MET A 238 18.27 3.98 41.85
CA MET A 238 19.70 3.87 41.55
C MET A 238 20.13 2.41 41.42
N VAL A 239 19.66 1.54 42.31
CA VAL A 239 19.91 0.09 42.24
C VAL A 239 19.38 -0.48 40.89
N ALA A 240 18.16 -0.12 40.52
CA ALA A 240 17.57 -0.57 39.24
C ALA A 240 18.42 -0.15 38.04
N ARG A 241 18.89 1.10 38.00
CA ARG A 241 19.73 1.64 36.93
C ARG A 241 21.09 0.96 36.88
N TYR A 242 21.81 0.94 37.99
CA TYR A 242 23.15 0.33 38.02
C TYR A 242 23.13 -1.19 37.82
N TYR A 243 22.07 -1.86 38.29
CA TYR A 243 21.89 -3.29 38.02
C TYR A 243 21.63 -3.55 36.54
N HIS A 244 20.85 -2.68 35.86
CA HIS A 244 20.64 -2.79 34.41
C HIS A 244 21.96 -2.67 33.63
N ASP A 245 22.86 -1.76 34.07
CA ASP A 245 24.19 -1.65 33.45
C ASP A 245 25.00 -2.94 33.60
N VAL A 246 24.92 -3.58 34.78
CA VAL A 246 25.58 -4.87 35.09
C VAL A 246 24.99 -5.99 34.21
N GLU A 247 23.68 -6.08 34.10
CA GLU A 247 22.99 -7.07 33.27
C GLU A 247 23.37 -6.90 31.82
N LYS A 248 23.31 -5.65 31.33
CA LYS A 248 23.69 -5.29 29.95
C LYS A 248 25.11 -5.75 29.64
N GLU A 249 26.07 -5.41 30.49
CA GLU A 249 27.47 -5.77 30.25
C GLU A 249 27.70 -7.29 30.35
N ALA A 250 27.09 -7.97 31.29
CA ALA A 250 27.21 -9.43 31.45
C ALA A 250 26.71 -10.17 30.20
N VAL A 251 25.56 -9.79 29.67
CA VAL A 251 25.00 -10.38 28.43
C VAL A 251 25.87 -10.07 27.24
N ARG A 252 26.29 -8.82 27.07
CA ARG A 252 27.14 -8.38 25.96
C ARG A 252 28.48 -9.10 25.95
N ARG A 253 29.14 -9.23 27.10
CA ARG A 253 30.40 -9.96 27.24
C ARG A 253 30.27 -11.44 26.91
N MET A 254 29.20 -12.08 27.38
CA MET A 254 28.97 -13.49 27.02
C MET A 254 28.88 -13.68 25.49
N ILE A 255 28.15 -12.80 24.81
CA ILE A 255 28.00 -12.89 23.35
C ILE A 255 29.34 -12.61 22.64
N LEU A 256 30.07 -11.55 23.05
CA LEU A 256 31.33 -11.16 22.41
C LEU A 256 32.48 -12.15 22.67
N ASP A 257 32.54 -12.75 23.87
CA ASP A 257 33.65 -13.58 24.28
C ASP A 257 33.41 -15.05 23.98
N GLU A 258 32.19 -15.55 24.12
CA GLU A 258 31.85 -16.97 23.95
C GLU A 258 31.09 -17.25 22.63
N GLY A 259 30.55 -16.23 21.94
CA GLY A 259 29.71 -16.40 20.77
C GLY A 259 28.35 -17.05 21.10
N LEU A 260 27.97 -17.05 22.38
CA LEU A 260 26.79 -17.72 22.90
C LEU A 260 25.72 -16.68 23.25
N ARG A 261 24.47 -16.94 22.88
CA ARG A 261 23.34 -16.06 23.11
C ARG A 261 22.49 -16.49 24.29
N LEU A 262 21.60 -15.59 24.76
CA LEU A 262 20.74 -15.80 25.93
C LEU A 262 19.88 -17.06 25.88
N ASP A 263 19.54 -17.55 24.69
CA ASP A 263 18.76 -18.77 24.46
C ASP A 263 19.61 -19.96 23.98
N GLY A 264 20.94 -19.86 24.06
CA GLY A 264 21.88 -20.92 23.71
C GLY A 264 22.20 -21.00 22.22
N ARG A 265 21.64 -20.14 21.38
CA ARG A 265 22.00 -20.10 19.96
C ARG A 265 23.38 -19.50 19.73
N THR A 266 23.97 -19.84 18.59
CA THR A 266 25.10 -19.11 18.02
C THR A 266 24.62 -17.81 17.37
N THR A 267 25.54 -16.95 16.99
CA THR A 267 25.22 -15.63 16.37
C THR A 267 24.44 -15.73 15.06
N GLU A 268 24.57 -16.82 14.29
CA GLU A 268 23.91 -17.01 13.00
C GLU A 268 22.63 -17.87 13.09
N GLN A 269 22.41 -18.60 14.17
CA GLN A 269 21.25 -19.48 14.31
C GLN A 269 19.94 -18.70 14.43
N ILE A 270 18.92 -19.22 13.72
CA ILE A 270 17.55 -18.75 13.76
C ILE A 270 16.73 -19.67 14.66
N ARG A 271 15.78 -19.11 15.42
CA ARG A 271 14.86 -19.89 16.25
C ARG A 271 14.08 -20.91 15.41
N PRO A 272 13.59 -22.00 16.00
CA PRO A 272 12.70 -22.95 15.31
C PRO A 272 11.50 -22.23 14.72
N ILE A 273 11.18 -22.58 13.46
CA ILE A 273 10.06 -22.00 12.72
C ILE A 273 9.02 -23.07 12.49
N TRP A 274 7.76 -22.70 12.70
CA TRP A 274 6.58 -23.47 12.34
C TRP A 274 5.60 -22.59 11.59
N CYS A 275 5.03 -23.11 10.49
CA CYS A 275 4.09 -22.38 9.64
C CYS A 275 2.89 -23.25 9.31
N GLU A 276 1.73 -22.61 9.15
CA GLU A 276 0.50 -23.23 8.67
C GLU A 276 -0.21 -22.30 7.67
N ALA A 277 -0.64 -22.84 6.53
CA ALA A 277 -1.40 -22.12 5.52
C ALA A 277 -2.86 -22.57 5.55
N GLY A 278 -3.79 -21.62 5.60
CA GLY A 278 -5.22 -21.88 5.60
C GLY A 278 -5.86 -22.35 6.92
N PRO A 279 -5.35 -21.95 8.12
CA PRO A 279 -5.90 -22.37 9.39
C PRO A 279 -7.35 -21.91 9.64
N LEU A 280 -7.77 -20.82 9.01
CA LEU A 280 -9.08 -20.23 9.20
C LEU A 280 -9.99 -20.46 7.99
N PRO A 281 -11.24 -20.92 8.18
CA PRO A 281 -12.14 -21.22 7.08
C PRO A 281 -12.83 -19.99 6.47
N GLY A 282 -12.98 -18.89 7.21
CA GLY A 282 -13.77 -17.72 6.80
C GLY A 282 -13.01 -16.72 5.94
N PRO A 283 -11.74 -16.37 6.21
CA PRO A 283 -10.97 -15.45 5.37
C PRO A 283 -10.69 -16.01 3.97
N HIS A 284 -10.46 -15.12 2.99
CA HIS A 284 -10.10 -15.52 1.62
C HIS A 284 -8.69 -16.14 1.53
N GLY A 285 -7.81 -15.82 2.48
CA GLY A 285 -6.55 -16.48 2.75
C GLY A 285 -6.18 -16.31 4.21
N SER A 286 -5.42 -17.24 4.77
CA SER A 286 -4.95 -17.16 6.15
C SER A 286 -3.67 -17.95 6.37
N SER A 287 -2.89 -17.56 7.36
CA SER A 287 -1.69 -18.29 7.75
C SER A 287 -1.32 -18.02 9.20
N ILE A 288 -0.58 -18.93 9.80
CA ILE A 288 0.17 -18.75 11.04
C ILE A 288 1.64 -18.91 10.72
N PHE A 289 2.44 -18.00 11.25
CA PHE A 289 3.90 -18.09 11.24
C PHE A 289 4.41 -17.93 12.65
N THR A 290 5.16 -18.92 13.12
CA THR A 290 5.77 -18.95 14.46
C THR A 290 7.29 -19.08 14.33
N ARG A 291 8.00 -18.27 15.08
CA ARG A 291 9.46 -18.30 15.19
C ARG A 291 9.85 -18.17 16.66
N GLY A 292 10.13 -19.32 17.30
CA GLY A 292 10.26 -19.40 18.75
C GLY A 292 9.02 -18.82 19.44
N GLU A 293 9.21 -17.84 20.32
CA GLU A 293 8.16 -17.13 21.08
C GLU A 293 7.65 -15.89 20.34
N THR A 294 7.59 -15.93 19.00
CA THR A 294 6.98 -14.85 18.18
C THR A 294 6.04 -15.47 17.16
N GLN A 295 4.75 -15.11 17.26
CA GLN A 295 3.70 -15.69 16.43
C GLN A 295 2.83 -14.61 15.80
N SER A 296 2.59 -14.72 14.49
CA SER A 296 1.68 -13.88 13.72
C SER A 296 0.61 -14.73 13.06
N LEU A 297 -0.65 -14.35 13.25
CA LEU A 297 -1.80 -14.82 12.50
C LEU A 297 -2.14 -13.77 11.45
N SER A 298 -2.03 -14.11 10.18
CA SER A 298 -2.35 -13.21 9.09
C SER A 298 -3.56 -13.70 8.29
N THR A 299 -4.42 -12.76 7.91
CA THR A 299 -5.61 -13.01 7.10
C THR A 299 -5.63 -12.10 5.87
N VAL A 300 -6.22 -12.61 4.78
CA VAL A 300 -6.41 -11.87 3.52
C VAL A 300 -7.88 -11.74 3.21
N THR A 301 -8.28 -10.53 2.83
CA THR A 301 -9.60 -10.22 2.29
C THR A 301 -9.43 -9.60 0.90
N LEU A 302 -10.16 -10.13 -0.06
CA LEU A 302 -10.24 -9.59 -1.43
C LEU A 302 -11.50 -8.75 -1.56
N GLY A 303 -11.37 -7.56 -2.09
CA GLY A 303 -12.44 -6.61 -2.32
C GLY A 303 -12.47 -6.10 -3.76
N THR A 304 -13.37 -5.16 -4.01
CA THR A 304 -13.54 -4.46 -5.28
C THR A 304 -12.87 -3.09 -5.26
N LYS A 305 -12.97 -2.33 -6.33
CA LYS A 305 -12.55 -0.91 -6.38
C LYS A 305 -13.25 -0.01 -5.35
N LEU A 306 -14.43 -0.41 -4.84
CA LEU A 306 -15.14 0.34 -3.80
C LEU A 306 -14.45 0.24 -2.43
N ASP A 307 -13.62 -0.78 -2.25
CA ASP A 307 -12.88 -1.06 -1.02
C ASP A 307 -11.48 -0.44 -1.00
N GLU A 308 -11.08 0.27 -2.08
CA GLU A 308 -9.80 0.98 -2.16
C GLU A 308 -9.70 2.04 -1.06
N LYS A 309 -8.54 2.13 -0.40
CA LYS A 309 -8.26 3.20 0.56
C LYS A 309 -8.15 4.52 -0.19
N ILE A 310 -8.94 5.50 0.22
CA ILE A 310 -8.83 6.87 -0.30
C ILE A 310 -7.69 7.57 0.44
N ILE A 311 -6.75 8.11 -0.31
CA ILE A 311 -5.69 8.97 0.18
C ILE A 311 -6.13 10.42 -0.08
N ASP A 312 -6.30 11.21 0.99
CA ASP A 312 -6.61 12.64 0.93
C ASP A 312 -5.72 13.35 1.94
N GLU A 313 -4.45 13.45 1.60
CA GLU A 313 -3.41 14.11 2.38
C GLU A 313 -3.06 15.47 1.75
N ALA A 314 -2.33 16.33 2.45
CA ALA A 314 -2.05 17.67 1.94
C ALA A 314 -1.27 17.62 0.62
N THR A 315 -0.23 16.80 0.56
CA THR A 315 0.68 16.68 -0.58
C THR A 315 0.37 15.50 -1.49
N GLU A 316 -0.56 14.60 -1.10
CA GLU A 316 -0.89 13.40 -1.87
C GLU A 316 -2.40 13.17 -1.94
N GLN A 317 -2.88 12.83 -3.14
CA GLN A 317 -4.25 12.39 -3.38
C GLN A 317 -4.24 11.16 -4.26
N GLY A 318 -5.08 10.20 -3.92
CA GLY A 318 -5.16 8.98 -4.72
C GLY A 318 -5.97 7.89 -4.08
N LYS A 319 -5.71 6.68 -4.55
CA LYS A 319 -6.32 5.45 -4.02
C LYS A 319 -5.26 4.37 -3.92
N GLU A 320 -5.38 3.53 -2.92
CA GLU A 320 -4.49 2.41 -2.70
C GLU A 320 -5.27 1.10 -2.68
N LYS A 321 -4.77 0.13 -3.48
CA LYS A 321 -5.40 -1.21 -3.65
C LYS A 321 -4.85 -2.25 -2.69
N PHE A 322 -3.63 -2.06 -2.19
CA PHE A 322 -3.02 -2.98 -1.24
C PHE A 322 -2.96 -2.36 0.14
N LEU A 323 -3.58 -2.99 1.11
CA LEU A 323 -3.63 -2.54 2.49
C LEU A 323 -3.04 -3.60 3.40
N LEU A 324 -2.20 -3.19 4.34
CA LEU A 324 -1.69 -4.06 5.38
C LEU A 324 -1.89 -3.41 6.74
N HIS A 325 -2.65 -4.08 7.62
CA HIS A 325 -2.90 -3.65 8.99
C HIS A 325 -2.21 -4.59 9.95
N TYR A 326 -1.41 -4.02 10.81
CA TYR A 326 -0.66 -4.72 11.85
C TYR A 326 -1.24 -4.38 13.22
N ASN A 327 -1.61 -5.39 13.97
CA ASN A 327 -2.19 -5.28 15.30
C ASN A 327 -1.24 -5.90 16.33
N PHE A 328 -0.95 -5.14 17.40
CA PHE A 328 -0.08 -5.57 18.48
C PHE A 328 -0.81 -5.47 19.83
N PRO A 329 -1.69 -6.42 20.13
CA PRO A 329 -2.47 -6.40 21.37
C PRO A 329 -1.56 -6.59 22.60
N PRO A 330 -1.90 -6.02 23.75
CA PRO A 330 -1.08 -6.07 24.98
C PRO A 330 -0.76 -7.50 25.43
N PHE A 331 -1.67 -8.43 25.22
CA PHE A 331 -1.44 -9.84 25.60
C PHE A 331 -0.28 -10.50 24.86
N SER A 332 0.09 -10.00 23.67
CA SER A 332 1.20 -10.57 22.89
C SER A 332 2.56 -10.47 23.60
N THR A 333 2.67 -9.58 24.56
CA THR A 333 3.84 -9.43 25.46
C THR A 333 3.54 -9.83 26.90
N GLY A 334 2.38 -10.46 27.16
CA GLY A 334 1.96 -10.87 28.49
C GLY A 334 1.37 -9.72 29.35
N GLU A 335 1.11 -8.55 28.74
CA GLU A 335 0.57 -7.41 29.49
C GLU A 335 -0.95 -7.47 29.65
N ALA A 336 -1.45 -7.32 30.88
CA ALA A 336 -2.86 -7.25 31.20
C ALA A 336 -3.33 -5.78 31.21
N LYS A 337 -3.57 -5.21 30.03
CA LYS A 337 -4.12 -3.85 29.89
C LYS A 337 -5.12 -3.74 28.75
N ALA A 338 -5.97 -2.71 28.80
CA ALA A 338 -6.94 -2.45 27.74
C ALA A 338 -6.24 -2.03 26.42
N SER A 339 -6.76 -2.49 25.30
CA SER A 339 -6.35 -2.01 23.98
C SER A 339 -6.80 -0.57 23.77
N ARG A 340 -5.90 0.31 23.32
CA ARG A 340 -6.12 1.75 23.12
C ARG A 340 -6.18 2.18 21.65
N GLY A 341 -6.46 1.28 20.74
CA GLY A 341 -6.41 1.54 19.29
C GLY A 341 -4.99 1.51 18.74
N VAL A 342 -4.84 1.92 17.48
CA VAL A 342 -3.58 1.82 16.73
C VAL A 342 -2.60 2.90 17.20
N GLY A 343 -1.42 2.48 17.64
CA GLY A 343 -0.33 3.36 18.04
C GLY A 343 0.68 3.63 16.92
N ARG A 344 1.58 4.58 17.13
CA ARG A 344 2.65 4.93 16.18
C ARG A 344 3.56 3.75 15.83
N ARG A 345 3.79 2.83 16.77
CA ARG A 345 4.60 1.63 16.54
C ARG A 345 3.91 0.68 15.56
N GLU A 346 2.61 0.49 15.72
CA GLU A 346 1.82 -0.37 14.85
C GLU A 346 1.76 0.15 13.42
N VAL A 347 1.60 1.47 13.23
CA VAL A 347 1.67 2.12 11.92
C VAL A 347 3.04 1.86 11.27
N GLY A 348 4.14 2.06 11.99
CA GLY A 348 5.50 1.84 11.47
C GLY A 348 5.79 0.39 11.10
N HIS A 349 5.41 -0.58 11.95
CA HIS A 349 5.59 -2.01 11.69
C HIS A 349 4.72 -2.49 10.52
N GLY A 350 3.46 -2.01 10.46
CA GLY A 350 2.55 -2.28 9.35
C GLY A 350 3.10 -1.75 8.03
N ASN A 351 3.63 -0.52 8.03
CA ASN A 351 4.20 0.08 6.83
C ASN A 351 5.43 -0.67 6.31
N LEU A 352 6.32 -1.16 7.19
CA LEU A 352 7.47 -1.98 6.78
C LEU A 352 7.01 -3.28 6.09
N ALA A 353 6.03 -3.97 6.65
CA ALA A 353 5.48 -5.18 6.04
C ALA A 353 4.70 -4.87 4.73
N HIS A 354 3.98 -3.75 4.68
CA HIS A 354 3.31 -3.26 3.49
C HIS A 354 4.30 -3.04 2.33
N ARG A 355 5.37 -2.27 2.57
CA ARG A 355 6.43 -2.02 1.59
C ARG A 355 7.09 -3.32 1.11
N ALA A 356 7.33 -4.26 2.03
CA ALA A 356 7.95 -5.54 1.72
C ALA A 356 7.14 -6.39 0.73
N LEU A 357 5.79 -6.36 0.83
CA LEU A 357 4.89 -7.23 0.08
C LEU A 357 4.27 -6.56 -1.16
N LYS A 358 4.05 -5.24 -1.11
CA LYS A 358 3.35 -4.47 -2.14
C LYS A 358 3.86 -4.73 -3.56
N ARG A 359 5.19 -4.72 -3.74
CA ARG A 359 5.83 -4.86 -5.06
C ARG A 359 5.72 -6.28 -5.65
N MET A 360 5.38 -7.26 -4.81
CA MET A 360 5.23 -8.66 -5.22
C MET A 360 3.82 -9.01 -5.68
N LEU A 361 2.86 -8.11 -5.53
CA LEU A 361 1.54 -8.29 -6.13
C LEU A 361 1.62 -8.25 -7.66
N PRO A 362 0.76 -8.99 -8.37
CA PRO A 362 0.71 -8.94 -9.82
C PRO A 362 0.37 -7.53 -10.32
N ASP A 363 0.99 -7.13 -11.41
CA ASP A 363 0.64 -5.88 -12.07
C ASP A 363 -0.82 -5.94 -12.56
N ASN A 364 -1.56 -4.84 -12.41
CA ASN A 364 -2.97 -4.75 -12.77
C ASN A 364 -3.90 -5.79 -12.12
N TYR A 365 -3.52 -6.27 -10.91
CA TYR A 365 -4.40 -7.19 -10.17
C TYR A 365 -5.77 -6.55 -9.93
N PRO A 366 -6.87 -7.25 -10.27
CA PRO A 366 -8.19 -6.62 -10.31
C PRO A 366 -8.79 -6.35 -8.92
N TYR A 367 -8.32 -7.04 -7.89
CA TYR A 367 -8.84 -6.92 -6.53
C TYR A 367 -8.14 -5.85 -5.72
N THR A 368 -8.89 -5.25 -4.81
CA THR A 368 -8.34 -4.61 -3.62
C THR A 368 -7.98 -5.69 -2.62
N VAL A 369 -6.74 -5.69 -2.14
CA VAL A 369 -6.21 -6.73 -1.24
C VAL A 369 -5.96 -6.13 0.13
N ARG A 370 -6.58 -6.68 1.16
CA ARG A 370 -6.34 -6.30 2.55
C ARG A 370 -5.72 -7.46 3.32
N VAL A 371 -4.52 -7.25 3.86
CA VAL A 371 -3.86 -8.15 4.81
C VAL A 371 -4.06 -7.60 6.21
N VAL A 372 -4.45 -8.44 7.15
CA VAL A 372 -4.48 -8.11 8.59
C VAL A 372 -3.60 -9.10 9.30
N SER A 373 -2.63 -8.59 10.06
CA SER A 373 -1.70 -9.38 10.86
C SER A 373 -1.93 -9.10 12.34
N ASP A 374 -2.38 -10.10 13.07
CA ASP A 374 -2.55 -10.07 14.52
C ASP A 374 -1.37 -10.80 15.17
N ILE A 375 -0.64 -10.10 16.03
CA ILE A 375 0.48 -10.67 16.77
C ILE A 375 -0.06 -11.36 18.01
N LEU A 376 0.10 -12.68 18.07
CA LEU A 376 -0.40 -13.50 19.17
C LEU A 376 0.62 -13.64 20.31
N GLU A 377 1.91 -13.62 19.95
CA GLU A 377 3.03 -13.67 20.90
C GLU A 377 4.23 -12.91 20.31
N SER A 378 5.02 -12.26 21.16
CA SER A 378 6.17 -11.48 20.71
C SER A 378 7.37 -11.52 21.65
N ASN A 379 8.48 -12.06 21.14
CA ASN A 379 9.81 -11.96 21.71
C ASN A 379 10.84 -11.64 20.60
N GLY A 380 10.79 -10.40 20.11
CA GLY A 380 11.68 -9.88 19.05
C GLY A 380 11.08 -10.00 17.64
N SER A 381 11.14 -8.90 16.92
CA SER A 381 10.78 -8.71 15.51
C SER A 381 9.47 -9.34 15.02
N SER A 382 8.36 -8.95 15.63
CA SER A 382 7.01 -9.33 15.19
C SER A 382 6.65 -8.79 13.79
N SER A 383 7.24 -7.67 13.35
CA SER A 383 7.07 -7.17 11.99
C SER A 383 7.62 -8.12 10.92
N MET A 384 8.74 -8.80 11.20
CA MET A 384 9.28 -9.80 10.28
C MET A 384 8.45 -11.09 10.26
N ALA A 385 7.84 -11.45 11.39
CA ALA A 385 6.85 -12.52 11.43
C ALA A 385 5.62 -12.16 10.58
N THR A 386 5.17 -10.88 10.61
CA THR A 386 4.09 -10.38 9.76
C THR A 386 4.41 -10.49 8.27
N VAL A 387 5.64 -10.18 7.85
CA VAL A 387 6.06 -10.33 6.44
C VAL A 387 5.95 -11.79 6.00
N CYS A 388 6.46 -12.72 6.81
CA CYS A 388 6.44 -14.16 6.51
C CYS A 388 5.00 -14.72 6.51
N ALA A 389 4.20 -14.38 7.53
CA ALA A 389 2.80 -14.77 7.60
C ALA A 389 1.98 -14.14 6.47
N GLY A 390 2.18 -12.84 6.19
CA GLY A 390 1.51 -12.14 5.09
C GLY A 390 1.79 -12.78 3.73
N THR A 391 3.03 -13.17 3.46
CA THR A 391 3.41 -13.93 2.25
C THR A 391 2.61 -15.22 2.14
N LEU A 392 2.59 -16.05 3.19
CA LEU A 392 1.84 -17.30 3.20
C LEU A 392 0.34 -17.09 3.05
N ALA A 393 -0.24 -16.06 3.70
CA ALA A 393 -1.66 -15.75 3.61
C ALA A 393 -2.06 -15.28 2.19
N LEU A 394 -1.21 -14.50 1.52
CA LEU A 394 -1.41 -14.09 0.12
C LEU A 394 -1.36 -15.32 -0.82
N MET A 395 -0.41 -16.22 -0.60
CA MET A 395 -0.31 -17.48 -1.35
C MET A 395 -1.49 -18.41 -1.09
N ASP A 396 -1.97 -18.52 0.16
CA ASP A 396 -3.16 -19.31 0.53
C ASP A 396 -4.45 -18.72 -0.05
N ALA A 397 -4.51 -17.40 -0.26
CA ALA A 397 -5.62 -16.74 -0.93
C ALA A 397 -5.69 -17.04 -2.44
N GLY A 398 -4.70 -17.69 -3.02
CA GLY A 398 -4.62 -17.93 -4.47
C GLY A 398 -4.22 -16.69 -5.26
N ILE A 399 -3.59 -15.71 -4.62
CA ILE A 399 -3.04 -14.53 -5.32
C ILE A 399 -1.73 -14.95 -5.97
N PRO A 400 -1.58 -14.82 -7.31
CA PRO A 400 -0.36 -15.19 -8.00
C PRO A 400 0.74 -14.15 -7.78
N ILE A 401 1.23 -14.03 -6.53
CA ILE A 401 2.33 -13.12 -6.21
C ILE A 401 3.56 -13.45 -7.07
N LYS A 402 4.32 -12.42 -7.46
CA LYS A 402 5.51 -12.59 -8.32
C LYS A 402 6.52 -13.56 -7.69
N LYS A 403 6.81 -13.36 -6.40
CA LYS A 403 7.71 -14.20 -5.61
C LYS A 403 7.34 -14.11 -4.12
N PRO A 404 7.56 -15.17 -3.33
CA PRO A 404 7.42 -15.07 -1.88
C PRO A 404 8.50 -14.17 -1.28
N VAL A 405 8.14 -13.46 -0.19
CA VAL A 405 9.03 -12.56 0.55
C VAL A 405 9.20 -13.10 1.96
N THR A 406 10.41 -13.03 2.47
CA THR A 406 10.73 -13.31 3.88
C THR A 406 11.46 -12.14 4.51
N GLY A 407 11.43 -12.07 5.83
CA GLY A 407 12.11 -11.03 6.58
C GLY A 407 12.82 -11.58 7.81
N ILE A 408 13.93 -10.93 8.15
CA ILE A 408 14.74 -11.24 9.33
C ILE A 408 15.14 -9.94 10.03
N ALA A 409 15.27 -9.99 11.36
CA ALA A 409 15.86 -8.91 12.15
C ALA A 409 17.26 -9.32 12.58
N MET A 410 18.21 -8.47 12.25
CA MET A 410 19.60 -8.57 12.62
C MET A 410 19.88 -7.65 13.79
N GLY A 411 20.80 -8.05 14.65
CA GLY A 411 21.33 -7.21 15.73
C GLY A 411 22.83 -7.07 15.63
N LEU A 412 23.35 -6.18 16.43
CA LEU A 412 24.79 -5.99 16.61
C LEU A 412 25.07 -5.80 18.08
N ILE A 413 26.14 -6.42 18.52
CA ILE A 413 26.80 -6.10 19.79
C ILE A 413 28.25 -5.80 19.45
N THR A 414 28.74 -4.65 19.87
CA THR A 414 30.10 -4.20 19.59
C THR A 414 30.74 -3.59 20.82
N ASP A 415 32.05 -3.72 20.91
CA ASP A 415 32.91 -2.93 21.77
C ASP A 415 34.06 -2.35 20.93
N ASN A 416 35.04 -1.72 21.58
CA ASN A 416 36.16 -1.10 20.85
C ASN A 416 37.03 -2.06 20.04
N GLU A 417 36.97 -3.37 20.32
CA GLU A 417 37.84 -4.39 19.74
C GLU A 417 37.11 -5.51 19.02
N LYS A 418 35.89 -5.85 19.49
CA LYS A 418 35.11 -7.00 19.00
C LYS A 418 33.71 -6.57 18.56
N TYR A 419 33.17 -7.35 17.65
CA TYR A 419 31.74 -7.21 17.31
C TYR A 419 31.12 -8.59 17.01
N ALA A 420 29.81 -8.69 17.22
CA ALA A 420 29.01 -9.86 16.87
C ALA A 420 27.72 -9.40 16.16
N VAL A 421 27.54 -9.88 14.91
CA VAL A 421 26.27 -9.69 14.18
C VAL A 421 25.36 -10.86 14.52
N LEU A 422 24.14 -10.57 14.95
CA LEU A 422 23.15 -11.54 15.42
C LEU A 422 22.01 -11.71 14.41
N SER A 423 21.72 -12.94 14.02
CA SER A 423 20.53 -13.27 13.22
C SER A 423 19.33 -13.53 14.12
N ASP A 424 18.13 -13.05 13.72
CA ASP A 424 16.88 -13.30 14.45
C ASP A 424 16.98 -12.94 15.93
N ILE A 425 17.08 -11.64 16.21
CA ILE A 425 17.26 -11.13 17.56
C ILE A 425 16.03 -11.34 18.46
N LEU A 426 16.30 -11.60 19.74
CA LEU A 426 15.32 -11.57 20.82
C LEU A 426 14.97 -10.13 21.21
N GLY A 427 13.86 -9.96 21.93
CA GLY A 427 13.51 -8.66 22.50
C GLY A 427 14.58 -8.12 23.46
N ASP A 428 15.19 -9.00 24.26
CA ASP A 428 16.28 -8.64 25.18
C ASP A 428 17.53 -8.17 24.39
N GLU A 429 17.85 -8.84 23.30
CA GLU A 429 18.99 -8.49 22.42
C GLU A 429 18.77 -7.20 21.64
N ASP A 430 17.50 -6.88 21.28
CA ASP A 430 17.14 -5.57 20.72
C ASP A 430 17.39 -4.46 21.77
N HIS A 431 16.98 -4.65 23.02
CA HIS A 431 17.17 -3.64 24.07
C HIS A 431 18.63 -3.44 24.50
N LEU A 432 19.41 -4.51 24.59
CA LEU A 432 20.79 -4.50 25.04
C LEU A 432 21.81 -4.28 23.92
N GLY A 433 21.38 -4.41 22.66
CA GLY A 433 22.22 -4.32 21.48
C GLY A 433 22.38 -2.90 20.93
N ASP A 434 23.25 -2.79 19.93
CA ASP A 434 23.71 -1.54 19.32
C ASP A 434 23.05 -1.25 17.97
N MET A 435 22.34 -2.22 17.38
CA MET A 435 21.64 -2.09 16.10
C MET A 435 20.41 -3.00 16.11
N ASP A 436 19.30 -2.51 15.53
CA ASP A 436 18.14 -3.28 15.07
C ASP A 436 18.02 -3.08 13.56
N PHE A 437 18.29 -4.12 12.79
CA PHE A 437 18.32 -4.07 11.33
C PHE A 437 17.42 -5.11 10.71
N LYS A 438 16.27 -4.68 10.22
CA LYS A 438 15.27 -5.51 9.54
C LYS A 438 15.49 -5.49 8.05
N VAL A 439 15.61 -6.67 7.46
CA VAL A 439 15.81 -6.84 6.01
C VAL A 439 14.77 -7.83 5.48
N THR A 440 14.02 -7.41 4.49
CA THR A 440 13.05 -8.26 3.78
C THR A 440 13.47 -8.47 2.35
N GLY A 441 13.09 -9.57 1.74
CA GLY A 441 13.39 -9.81 0.34
C GLY A 441 12.95 -11.17 -0.16
N THR A 442 13.10 -11.33 -1.46
CA THR A 442 12.91 -12.57 -2.20
C THR A 442 14.23 -13.37 -2.25
N VAL A 443 14.28 -14.38 -3.09
CA VAL A 443 15.52 -15.11 -3.41
C VAL A 443 16.51 -14.25 -4.20
N ASP A 444 16.04 -13.26 -4.93
CA ASP A 444 16.84 -12.47 -5.88
C ASP A 444 17.35 -11.16 -5.28
N GLY A 445 16.63 -10.56 -4.33
CA GLY A 445 17.08 -9.30 -3.74
C GLY A 445 16.19 -8.78 -2.61
N ILE A 446 16.54 -7.61 -2.12
CA ILE A 446 15.88 -6.91 -1.01
C ILE A 446 14.64 -6.18 -1.52
N THR A 447 13.54 -6.26 -0.75
CA THR A 447 12.27 -5.55 -1.06
C THR A 447 11.98 -4.39 -0.13
N ALA A 448 12.37 -4.49 1.15
CA ALA A 448 12.28 -3.39 2.10
C ALA A 448 13.29 -3.55 3.22
N THR A 449 13.59 -2.44 3.88
CA THR A 449 14.54 -2.39 4.98
C THR A 449 14.13 -1.36 6.02
N GLN A 450 14.54 -1.62 7.27
CA GLN A 450 14.49 -0.67 8.37
C GLN A 450 15.67 -0.92 9.30
N MET A 451 16.51 0.08 9.50
CA MET A 451 17.68 0.01 10.37
C MET A 451 17.69 1.15 11.38
N ASP A 452 17.94 0.82 12.62
CA ASP A 452 18.15 1.73 13.73
C ASP A 452 19.51 1.44 14.37
N ILE A 453 20.39 2.44 14.45
CA ILE A 453 21.68 2.35 15.11
C ILE A 453 21.59 3.11 16.43
N LYS A 454 22.10 2.49 17.50
CA LYS A 454 22.01 3.00 18.88
C LYS A 454 23.37 3.41 19.45
N VAL A 455 24.42 3.24 18.63
CA VAL A 455 25.80 3.61 19.00
C VAL A 455 26.33 4.68 18.06
N ASP A 456 27.35 5.36 18.50
CA ASP A 456 27.99 6.44 17.75
C ASP A 456 29.00 5.85 16.76
N GLY A 457 28.49 5.38 15.62
CA GLY A 457 29.27 4.90 14.52
C GLY A 457 29.18 3.40 14.22
N LEU A 458 29.03 3.10 12.94
CA LEU A 458 29.10 1.75 12.43
C LEU A 458 29.93 1.71 11.14
N PRO A 459 31.08 1.00 11.11
CA PRO A 459 31.86 0.81 9.90
C PRO A 459 31.05 0.10 8.81
N TYR A 460 31.25 0.50 7.55
CA TYR A 460 30.54 -0.08 6.40
C TYR A 460 30.78 -1.59 6.24
N GLU A 461 31.94 -2.08 6.67
CA GLU A 461 32.27 -3.51 6.65
C GLU A 461 31.35 -4.33 7.56
N ILE A 462 30.91 -3.76 8.68
CA ILE A 462 29.95 -4.41 9.57
C ILE A 462 28.55 -4.42 8.93
N LEU A 463 28.15 -3.32 8.26
CA LEU A 463 26.89 -3.27 7.50
C LEU A 463 26.87 -4.31 6.38
N GLU A 464 27.97 -4.42 5.62
CA GLU A 464 28.11 -5.43 4.56
C GLU A 464 27.94 -6.84 5.10
N LYS A 465 28.61 -7.15 6.23
CA LYS A 465 28.47 -8.44 6.92
C LYS A 465 27.04 -8.69 7.40
N ALA A 466 26.40 -7.68 7.98
CA ALA A 466 25.01 -7.79 8.46
C ALA A 466 24.04 -8.07 7.31
N LEU A 467 24.21 -7.41 6.17
CA LEU A 467 23.43 -7.64 4.97
C LEU A 467 23.63 -9.06 4.40
N ASP A 468 24.88 -9.51 4.31
CA ASP A 468 25.19 -10.86 3.82
C ASP A 468 24.63 -11.95 4.75
N GLN A 469 24.76 -11.77 6.06
CA GLN A 469 24.18 -12.68 7.06
C GLN A 469 22.65 -12.64 7.04
N ALA A 470 22.03 -11.46 6.84
CA ALA A 470 20.58 -11.32 6.65
C ALA A 470 20.09 -12.07 5.42
N ARG A 471 20.85 -12.05 4.31
CA ARG A 471 20.55 -12.82 3.10
C ARG A 471 20.50 -14.32 3.38
N ARG A 472 21.52 -14.86 4.05
CA ARG A 472 21.54 -16.29 4.43
C ARG A 472 20.34 -16.63 5.31
N GLY A 473 20.03 -15.79 6.29
CA GLY A 473 18.87 -15.98 7.18
C GLY A 473 17.54 -15.93 6.44
N ARG A 474 17.34 -14.97 5.53
CA ARG A 474 16.11 -14.87 4.70
C ARG A 474 15.92 -16.10 3.83
N LEU A 475 16.99 -16.60 3.20
CA LEU A 475 16.94 -17.80 2.37
C LEU A 475 16.63 -19.06 3.19
N HIS A 476 17.14 -19.17 4.43
CA HIS A 476 16.77 -20.26 5.34
C HIS A 476 15.27 -20.23 5.67
N ILE A 477 14.72 -19.05 6.04
CA ILE A 477 13.29 -18.88 6.31
C ILE A 477 12.45 -19.18 5.05
N MET A 478 12.92 -18.75 3.88
CA MET A 478 12.27 -18.98 2.59
C MET A 478 12.09 -20.47 2.29
N ASN A 479 13.10 -21.29 2.59
CA ASN A 479 13.01 -22.73 2.37
C ASN A 479 11.88 -23.35 3.23
N ILE A 480 11.75 -22.94 4.49
CA ILE A 480 10.70 -23.42 5.40
C ILE A 480 9.31 -22.98 4.93
N ILE A 481 9.17 -21.72 4.45
CA ILE A 481 7.93 -21.23 3.86
C ILE A 481 7.53 -22.07 2.63
N LYS A 482 8.51 -22.39 1.76
CA LYS A 482 8.28 -23.23 0.58
C LYS A 482 7.96 -24.67 0.90
N GLU A 483 8.47 -25.21 2.02
CA GLU A 483 8.07 -26.54 2.51
C GLU A 483 6.59 -26.55 2.94
N THR A 484 6.10 -25.46 3.53
CA THR A 484 4.70 -25.33 3.97
C THR A 484 3.76 -25.09 2.79
N LEU A 485 4.11 -24.18 1.89
CA LEU A 485 3.34 -23.85 0.69
C LEU A 485 4.30 -23.46 -0.44
N PRO A 486 4.64 -24.40 -1.35
CA PRO A 486 5.67 -24.17 -2.37
C PRO A 486 5.30 -23.11 -3.41
N GLU A 487 4.00 -23.01 -3.74
CA GLU A 487 3.45 -22.08 -4.72
C GLU A 487 2.11 -21.53 -4.25
N PRO A 488 1.67 -20.36 -4.72
CA PRO A 488 0.31 -19.89 -4.47
C PRO A 488 -0.73 -20.94 -4.87
N ARG A 489 -1.85 -21.00 -4.13
CA ARG A 489 -2.99 -21.84 -4.51
C ARG A 489 -3.41 -21.55 -5.94
N PRO A 490 -3.77 -22.56 -6.75
CA PRO A 490 -4.06 -22.36 -8.16
C PRO A 490 -5.34 -21.57 -8.43
N ASP A 491 -6.21 -21.44 -7.45
CA ASP A 491 -7.48 -20.70 -7.53
C ASP A 491 -7.83 -20.07 -6.19
N LEU A 492 -8.71 -19.07 -6.23
CA LEU A 492 -9.29 -18.44 -5.06
C LEU A 492 -10.19 -19.44 -4.31
N LYS A 493 -10.34 -19.24 -2.99
CA LYS A 493 -11.28 -20.06 -2.19
C LYS A 493 -12.72 -19.92 -2.73
N PRO A 494 -13.56 -20.95 -2.59
CA PRO A 494 -14.92 -20.95 -3.16
C PRO A 494 -15.81 -19.78 -2.73
N HIS A 495 -15.61 -19.26 -1.53
CA HIS A 495 -16.36 -18.14 -0.97
C HIS A 495 -15.70 -16.77 -1.22
N ALA A 496 -14.50 -16.73 -1.84
CA ALA A 496 -13.89 -15.47 -2.23
C ALA A 496 -14.61 -14.86 -3.45
N PRO A 497 -14.78 -13.54 -3.52
CA PRO A 497 -15.43 -12.89 -4.65
C PRO A 497 -14.63 -13.13 -5.93
N ARG A 498 -15.32 -13.56 -6.98
CA ARG A 498 -14.75 -13.65 -8.33
C ARG A 498 -15.06 -12.38 -9.09
N MET A 499 -14.17 -11.94 -9.95
CA MET A 499 -14.34 -10.72 -10.73
C MET A 499 -14.19 -11.01 -12.21
N VAL A 500 -15.10 -10.42 -12.99
CA VAL A 500 -15.07 -10.44 -14.46
C VAL A 500 -15.12 -9.00 -14.96
N THR A 501 -14.15 -8.65 -15.79
CA THR A 501 -14.09 -7.31 -16.40
C THR A 501 -14.62 -7.39 -17.84
N LEU A 502 -15.56 -6.51 -18.18
CA LEU A 502 -16.06 -6.32 -19.54
C LEU A 502 -15.65 -4.93 -20.02
N THR A 503 -15.22 -4.87 -21.28
CA THR A 503 -14.99 -3.59 -21.96
C THR A 503 -16.19 -3.28 -22.84
N VAL A 504 -16.75 -2.08 -22.70
CA VAL A 504 -17.87 -1.57 -23.50
C VAL A 504 -17.47 -0.23 -24.11
N ASP A 505 -18.18 0.19 -25.17
CA ASP A 505 -17.96 1.53 -25.72
C ASP A 505 -18.47 2.61 -24.75
N LYS A 506 -17.81 3.75 -24.71
CA LYS A 506 -18.18 4.91 -23.87
C LYS A 506 -19.66 5.29 -23.99
N ASP A 507 -20.22 5.25 -25.21
CA ASP A 507 -21.61 5.60 -25.48
C ASP A 507 -22.62 4.65 -24.79
N GLN A 508 -22.20 3.47 -24.39
CA GLN A 508 -23.03 2.45 -23.75
C GLN A 508 -23.08 2.58 -22.23
N ILE A 509 -22.11 3.31 -21.62
CA ILE A 509 -22.03 3.51 -20.17
C ILE A 509 -23.35 4.09 -19.64
N GLY A 510 -23.86 5.14 -20.30
CA GLY A 510 -25.12 5.78 -19.93
C GLY A 510 -26.33 4.85 -19.99
N ALA A 511 -26.35 3.92 -20.96
CA ALA A 511 -27.43 2.93 -21.09
C ALA A 511 -27.37 1.84 -20.01
N ILE A 512 -26.16 1.43 -19.60
CA ILE A 512 -25.95 0.43 -18.54
C ILE A 512 -26.30 1.03 -17.16
N ILE A 513 -25.91 2.28 -16.92
CA ILE A 513 -26.24 2.99 -15.66
C ILE A 513 -27.75 3.28 -15.60
N GLY A 514 -28.33 3.76 -16.70
CA GLY A 514 -29.72 4.16 -16.81
C GLY A 514 -30.05 5.46 -16.06
N PRO A 515 -31.29 6.00 -16.24
CA PRO A 515 -31.71 7.22 -15.59
C PRO A 515 -31.65 7.13 -14.06
N GLY A 516 -30.80 7.96 -13.44
CA GLY A 516 -30.59 7.97 -11.99
C GLY A 516 -30.04 6.66 -11.42
N GLY A 517 -29.32 5.86 -12.23
CA GLY A 517 -28.73 4.61 -11.80
C GLY A 517 -29.69 3.41 -11.68
N LYS A 518 -30.95 3.55 -12.15
CA LYS A 518 -31.98 2.52 -11.95
C LYS A 518 -31.67 1.20 -12.64
N ILE A 519 -31.04 1.22 -13.84
CA ILE A 519 -30.76 -0.01 -14.60
C ILE A 519 -29.65 -0.80 -13.92
N ILE A 520 -28.54 -0.14 -13.56
CA ILE A 520 -27.42 -0.82 -12.87
C ILE A 520 -27.88 -1.36 -11.49
N GLN A 521 -28.72 -0.63 -10.74
CA GLN A 521 -29.29 -1.10 -9.48
C GLN A 521 -30.16 -2.33 -9.66
N ASP A 522 -31.03 -2.35 -10.69
CA ASP A 522 -31.88 -3.52 -11.02
C ASP A 522 -31.02 -4.73 -11.44
N ILE A 523 -29.93 -4.51 -12.15
CA ILE A 523 -28.99 -5.59 -12.49
C ILE A 523 -28.34 -6.15 -11.22
N GLN A 524 -27.84 -5.30 -10.34
CA GLN A 524 -27.19 -5.68 -9.09
C GLN A 524 -28.17 -6.42 -8.16
N GLU A 525 -29.39 -5.90 -8.00
CA GLU A 525 -30.43 -6.53 -7.16
C GLU A 525 -30.82 -7.93 -7.66
N LYS A 526 -31.00 -8.10 -8.97
CA LYS A 526 -31.42 -9.38 -9.56
C LYS A 526 -30.30 -10.40 -9.69
N SER A 527 -29.08 -9.98 -9.84
CA SER A 527 -27.92 -10.87 -9.95
C SER A 527 -27.26 -11.15 -8.60
N GLY A 528 -27.36 -10.25 -7.62
CA GLY A 528 -26.59 -10.28 -6.39
C GLY A 528 -25.11 -9.91 -6.61
N ALA A 529 -24.73 -9.42 -7.82
CA ALA A 529 -23.37 -9.01 -8.12
C ALA A 529 -23.14 -7.52 -7.81
N VAL A 530 -21.94 -7.16 -7.44
CA VAL A 530 -21.47 -5.78 -7.35
C VAL A 530 -20.90 -5.36 -8.72
N ILE A 531 -21.37 -4.22 -9.26
CA ILE A 531 -20.94 -3.73 -10.57
C ILE A 531 -20.32 -2.35 -10.39
N VAL A 532 -19.08 -2.20 -10.88
CA VAL A 532 -18.36 -0.92 -10.90
C VAL A 532 -18.06 -0.55 -12.34
N ILE A 533 -18.36 0.68 -12.74
CA ILE A 533 -18.11 1.17 -14.10
C ILE A 533 -17.14 2.34 -14.03
N GLU A 534 -16.09 2.27 -14.83
CA GLU A 534 -15.08 3.32 -14.96
C GLU A 534 -14.93 3.71 -16.43
N GLU A 535 -14.84 5.01 -16.69
CA GLU A 535 -14.56 5.55 -18.01
C GLU A 535 -13.04 5.70 -18.17
N VAL A 536 -12.45 4.98 -19.15
CA VAL A 536 -11.03 5.05 -19.46
C VAL A 536 -10.87 5.39 -20.95
N GLY A 537 -10.51 6.63 -21.24
CA GLY A 537 -10.38 7.12 -22.60
C GLY A 537 -11.71 7.07 -23.36
N ASN A 538 -11.80 6.22 -24.38
CA ASN A 538 -13.01 6.04 -25.20
C ASN A 538 -13.76 4.73 -24.90
N GLN A 539 -13.47 4.10 -23.76
CA GLN A 539 -14.06 2.83 -23.34
C GLN A 539 -14.62 2.93 -21.94
N GLY A 540 -15.61 2.10 -21.64
CA GLY A 540 -16.10 1.81 -20.32
C GLY A 540 -15.56 0.48 -19.85
N ILE A 541 -14.90 0.46 -18.71
CA ILE A 541 -14.47 -0.75 -18.01
C ILE A 541 -15.55 -1.10 -17.00
N VAL A 542 -16.15 -2.26 -17.13
CA VAL A 542 -17.22 -2.75 -16.25
C VAL A 542 -16.70 -3.96 -15.47
N ASP A 543 -16.42 -3.74 -14.19
CA ASP A 543 -16.00 -4.78 -13.25
C ASP A 543 -17.22 -5.36 -12.55
N ILE A 544 -17.41 -6.67 -12.63
CA ILE A 544 -18.52 -7.42 -12.06
C ILE A 544 -17.95 -8.40 -11.05
N ALA A 545 -18.31 -8.27 -9.79
CA ALA A 545 -17.83 -9.11 -8.70
C ALA A 545 -18.99 -9.82 -8.01
N ALA A 546 -18.85 -11.13 -7.79
CA ALA A 546 -19.79 -11.94 -6.99
C ALA A 546 -19.10 -13.18 -6.40
N THR A 547 -19.70 -13.75 -5.35
CA THR A 547 -19.19 -14.96 -4.69
C THR A 547 -19.53 -16.24 -5.43
N ASN A 548 -20.43 -16.20 -6.41
CA ASN A 548 -20.83 -17.37 -7.21
C ASN A 548 -20.86 -17.06 -8.71
N ALA A 549 -20.64 -18.08 -9.53
CA ALA A 549 -20.59 -17.96 -10.99
C ALA A 549 -21.94 -17.57 -11.60
N GLU A 550 -23.04 -18.06 -11.05
CA GLU A 550 -24.40 -17.77 -11.55
C GLU A 550 -24.73 -16.28 -11.49
N SER A 551 -24.40 -15.62 -10.38
CA SER A 551 -24.55 -14.17 -10.23
C SER A 551 -23.77 -13.39 -11.28
N ILE A 552 -22.54 -13.81 -11.56
CA ILE A 552 -21.70 -13.19 -12.58
C ILE A 552 -22.31 -13.39 -13.98
N GLU A 553 -22.72 -14.61 -14.30
CA GLU A 553 -23.32 -14.94 -15.60
C GLU A 553 -24.58 -14.12 -15.87
N ILE A 554 -25.47 -13.99 -14.85
CA ILE A 554 -26.68 -13.17 -14.95
C ILE A 554 -26.32 -11.71 -15.23
N ALA A 555 -25.37 -11.13 -14.47
CA ALA A 555 -24.97 -9.75 -14.63
C ALA A 555 -24.30 -9.51 -16.00
N VAL A 556 -23.37 -10.39 -16.39
CA VAL A 556 -22.68 -10.35 -17.69
C VAL A 556 -23.67 -10.46 -18.86
N ALA A 557 -24.62 -11.39 -18.79
CA ALA A 557 -25.63 -11.55 -19.85
C ALA A 557 -26.49 -10.29 -20.01
N ARG A 558 -26.91 -9.67 -18.89
CA ARG A 558 -27.73 -8.44 -18.91
C ARG A 558 -26.92 -7.24 -19.43
N ILE A 559 -25.67 -7.08 -19.00
CA ILE A 559 -24.81 -5.98 -19.49
C ILE A 559 -24.52 -6.16 -20.97
N LYS A 560 -24.16 -7.36 -21.43
CA LYS A 560 -23.95 -7.66 -22.85
C LYS A 560 -25.20 -7.40 -23.69
N ALA A 561 -26.37 -7.75 -23.21
CA ALA A 561 -27.63 -7.49 -23.92
C ALA A 561 -27.90 -5.98 -24.12
N ILE A 562 -27.56 -5.14 -23.11
CA ILE A 562 -27.68 -3.68 -23.20
C ILE A 562 -26.59 -3.10 -24.12
N ALA A 563 -25.37 -3.61 -24.01
CA ALA A 563 -24.20 -3.16 -24.76
C ALA A 563 -24.19 -3.65 -26.20
N CYS A 564 -25.04 -4.64 -26.57
CA CYS A 564 -25.11 -5.16 -27.92
C CYS A 564 -25.50 -4.04 -28.92
N LYS A 565 -24.69 -3.82 -29.94
CA LYS A 565 -25.03 -2.94 -31.06
C LYS A 565 -25.93 -3.70 -32.04
N PRO A 566 -27.11 -3.15 -32.42
CA PRO A 566 -27.94 -3.79 -33.41
C PRO A 566 -27.26 -3.77 -34.78
N GLU A 567 -27.16 -4.92 -35.42
CA GLU A 567 -26.58 -5.05 -36.75
C GLU A 567 -27.66 -5.23 -37.80
N VAL A 568 -27.56 -4.46 -38.90
CA VAL A 568 -28.47 -4.57 -40.00
C VAL A 568 -28.29 -5.93 -40.71
N GLY A 569 -29.36 -6.69 -40.81
CA GLY A 569 -29.35 -8.02 -41.37
C GLY A 569 -29.50 -9.15 -40.37
N GLU A 570 -29.30 -8.89 -39.07
CA GLU A 570 -29.45 -9.85 -37.98
C GLU A 570 -30.93 -10.08 -37.61
N ILE A 571 -31.19 -11.26 -37.03
CA ILE A 571 -32.53 -11.71 -36.62
C ILE A 571 -32.60 -11.65 -35.09
N TYR A 572 -33.63 -10.99 -34.57
CA TYR A 572 -33.86 -10.83 -33.11
C TYR A 572 -35.23 -11.42 -32.73
N GLU A 573 -35.31 -11.91 -31.52
CA GLU A 573 -36.60 -12.18 -30.86
C GLU A 573 -37.01 -10.95 -30.02
N GLY A 574 -38.09 -10.33 -30.41
CA GLY A 574 -38.60 -9.13 -29.77
C GLY A 574 -40.00 -9.31 -29.18
N VAL A 575 -40.38 -8.38 -28.30
CA VAL A 575 -41.71 -8.31 -27.70
C VAL A 575 -42.45 -7.08 -28.22
N VAL A 576 -43.67 -7.25 -28.67
CA VAL A 576 -44.53 -6.15 -29.12
C VAL A 576 -44.89 -5.29 -27.91
N LYS A 577 -44.45 -4.03 -27.90
CA LYS A 577 -44.72 -3.05 -26.80
C LYS A 577 -45.98 -2.25 -27.03
N THR A 578 -46.14 -1.72 -28.25
CA THR A 578 -47.26 -0.82 -28.57
C THR A 578 -47.66 -1.01 -30.01
N ILE A 579 -48.98 -1.06 -30.25
CA ILE A 579 -49.55 -1.18 -31.58
C ILE A 579 -50.10 0.17 -32.00
N THR A 580 -49.82 0.55 -33.28
CA THR A 580 -50.28 1.77 -33.91
C THR A 580 -50.94 1.45 -35.24
N ALA A 581 -51.69 2.40 -35.79
CA ALA A 581 -52.38 2.22 -37.10
C ALA A 581 -51.41 1.91 -38.29
N PHE A 582 -50.14 2.26 -38.18
CA PHE A 582 -49.14 2.09 -39.21
C PHE A 582 -48.11 0.96 -38.96
N GLY A 583 -48.18 0.29 -37.79
CA GLY A 583 -47.26 -0.76 -37.42
C GLY A 583 -47.22 -1.04 -35.92
N ALA A 584 -46.29 -1.93 -35.50
CA ALA A 584 -46.04 -2.24 -34.11
C ALA A 584 -44.63 -1.82 -33.74
N PHE A 585 -44.49 -1.27 -32.52
CA PHE A 585 -43.17 -1.08 -31.90
C PHE A 585 -42.79 -2.36 -31.18
N VAL A 586 -41.68 -2.93 -31.58
CA VAL A 586 -41.16 -4.16 -31.03
C VAL A 586 -39.84 -3.89 -30.33
N GLU A 587 -39.77 -4.19 -29.03
CA GLU A 587 -38.54 -4.21 -28.30
C GLU A 587 -37.76 -5.49 -28.68
N PHE A 588 -36.74 -5.33 -29.53
CA PHE A 588 -35.96 -6.43 -30.09
C PHE A 588 -34.62 -6.64 -29.38
N LEU A 589 -34.19 -5.65 -28.60
CA LEU A 589 -33.09 -5.69 -27.63
C LEU A 589 -33.50 -4.89 -26.41
N PRO A 590 -32.98 -5.18 -25.19
CA PRO A 590 -33.32 -4.45 -23.98
C PRO A 590 -33.16 -2.94 -24.15
N GLY A 591 -34.27 -2.18 -23.99
CA GLY A 591 -34.32 -0.74 -24.17
C GLY A 591 -34.21 -0.22 -25.61
N LYS A 592 -34.25 -1.10 -26.64
CA LYS A 592 -34.21 -0.69 -28.04
C LYS A 592 -35.47 -1.14 -28.77
N ASP A 593 -36.30 -0.16 -29.12
CA ASP A 593 -37.53 -0.37 -29.84
C ASP A 593 -37.33 -0.12 -31.33
N GLY A 594 -37.84 -1.02 -32.15
CA GLY A 594 -37.86 -0.85 -33.61
C GLY A 594 -39.26 -0.82 -34.17
N LEU A 595 -39.49 -0.08 -35.24
CA LEU A 595 -40.77 -0.05 -35.93
C LEU A 595 -40.88 -1.26 -36.89
N LEU A 596 -41.82 -2.14 -36.62
CA LEU A 596 -42.32 -3.16 -37.55
C LEU A 596 -43.52 -2.56 -38.30
N HIS A 597 -43.24 -1.94 -39.45
CA HIS A 597 -44.27 -1.31 -40.27
C HIS A 597 -45.29 -2.34 -40.78
N VAL A 598 -46.57 -1.94 -40.97
CA VAL A 598 -47.66 -2.84 -41.39
C VAL A 598 -47.32 -3.63 -42.67
N SER A 599 -46.55 -3.06 -43.63
CA SER A 599 -46.11 -3.72 -44.85
C SER A 599 -45.01 -4.76 -44.62
N GLU A 600 -44.40 -4.78 -43.47
CA GLU A 600 -43.28 -5.67 -43.10
C GLU A 600 -43.69 -6.79 -42.12
N ILE A 601 -44.98 -6.86 -41.76
CA ILE A 601 -45.53 -7.86 -40.82
C ILE A 601 -45.73 -9.20 -41.53
N ASP A 602 -46.37 -9.20 -42.74
CA ASP A 602 -46.71 -10.41 -43.50
C ASP A 602 -46.64 -10.15 -45.00
N HIS A 603 -46.56 -11.26 -45.82
CA HIS A 603 -46.67 -11.21 -47.29
C HIS A 603 -48.09 -10.86 -47.76
N LYS A 604 -49.11 -11.20 -46.95
CA LYS A 604 -50.51 -10.80 -47.20
C LYS A 604 -50.76 -9.39 -46.72
N ARG A 605 -51.62 -8.65 -47.37
CA ARG A 605 -51.99 -7.30 -46.96
C ARG A 605 -52.72 -7.35 -45.62
N VAL A 606 -52.11 -6.75 -44.58
CA VAL A 606 -52.66 -6.64 -43.25
C VAL A 606 -53.52 -5.35 -43.19
N GLU A 607 -54.83 -5.48 -42.95
CA GLU A 607 -55.75 -4.34 -42.86
C GLU A 607 -55.64 -3.64 -41.51
N LYS A 608 -55.53 -4.41 -40.42
CA LYS A 608 -55.29 -3.90 -39.04
C LYS A 608 -54.18 -4.69 -38.40
N VAL A 609 -53.26 -4.02 -37.77
CA VAL A 609 -52.09 -4.63 -37.09
C VAL A 609 -52.55 -5.53 -35.95
N GLU A 610 -53.66 -5.14 -35.25
CA GLU A 610 -54.24 -5.83 -34.11
C GLU A 610 -54.82 -7.25 -34.48
N ASP A 611 -55.10 -7.51 -35.79
CA ASP A 611 -55.58 -8.78 -36.24
C ASP A 611 -54.46 -9.86 -36.33
N VAL A 612 -53.19 -9.42 -36.34
CA VAL A 612 -52.02 -10.27 -36.53
C VAL A 612 -51.07 -10.27 -35.33
N LEU A 613 -51.00 -9.18 -34.59
CA LEU A 613 -50.13 -8.98 -33.45
C LEU A 613 -50.88 -8.41 -32.25
N LYS A 614 -50.54 -8.83 -31.05
CA LYS A 614 -51.03 -8.26 -29.80
C LYS A 614 -49.86 -7.74 -28.97
N GLU A 615 -50.15 -6.73 -28.14
CA GLU A 615 -49.17 -6.27 -27.15
C GLU A 615 -48.78 -7.42 -26.22
N GLY A 616 -47.48 -7.59 -26.02
CA GLY A 616 -46.92 -8.71 -25.29
C GLY A 616 -46.49 -9.94 -26.14
N ASP A 617 -46.86 -9.99 -27.43
CA ASP A 617 -46.50 -11.11 -28.30
C ASP A 617 -44.97 -11.13 -28.55
N ARG A 618 -44.41 -12.34 -28.52
CA ARG A 618 -43.03 -12.59 -28.93
C ARG A 618 -42.99 -12.83 -30.43
N VAL A 619 -42.18 -12.04 -31.14
CA VAL A 619 -42.06 -12.09 -32.59
C VAL A 619 -40.59 -12.14 -33.00
N ARG A 620 -40.29 -12.99 -33.97
CA ARG A 620 -38.98 -12.98 -34.63
C ARG A 620 -38.97 -11.91 -35.70
N VAL A 621 -38.04 -10.98 -35.63
CA VAL A 621 -37.89 -9.87 -36.55
C VAL A 621 -36.46 -9.76 -37.04
N LYS A 622 -36.29 -9.31 -38.27
CA LYS A 622 -34.99 -9.00 -38.87
C LYS A 622 -34.83 -7.48 -38.90
N LEU A 623 -33.68 -6.97 -38.42
CA LEU A 623 -33.33 -5.57 -38.57
C LEU A 623 -32.95 -5.30 -40.03
N ILE A 624 -33.76 -4.52 -40.74
CA ILE A 624 -33.57 -4.26 -42.19
C ILE A 624 -32.88 -2.94 -42.47
N ASP A 625 -33.00 -1.98 -41.61
CA ASP A 625 -32.39 -0.65 -41.80
C ASP A 625 -32.34 0.14 -40.48
N ILE A 626 -31.37 1.05 -40.40
CA ILE A 626 -31.27 2.06 -39.30
C ILE A 626 -31.30 3.44 -39.98
N ASP A 627 -32.31 4.24 -39.68
CA ASP A 627 -32.44 5.57 -40.24
C ASP A 627 -31.23 6.45 -39.82
N PRO A 628 -30.37 6.89 -40.76
CA PRO A 628 -29.14 7.61 -40.45
C PRO A 628 -29.37 9.00 -39.82
N LYS A 629 -30.60 9.59 -39.94
CA LYS A 629 -30.94 10.91 -39.43
C LYS A 629 -31.57 10.84 -38.03
N THR A 630 -32.39 9.81 -37.79
CA THR A 630 -33.21 9.71 -36.58
C THR A 630 -32.76 8.59 -35.65
N GLY A 631 -31.82 7.71 -36.10
CA GLY A 631 -31.38 6.55 -35.39
C GLY A 631 -32.44 5.47 -35.15
N LYS A 632 -33.62 5.57 -35.83
CA LYS A 632 -34.72 4.64 -35.62
C LYS A 632 -34.51 3.33 -36.37
N PHE A 633 -34.80 2.23 -35.69
CA PHE A 633 -34.66 0.88 -36.20
C PHE A 633 -35.90 0.46 -37.01
N LYS A 634 -35.68 -0.10 -38.20
CA LYS A 634 -36.74 -0.65 -39.03
C LYS A 634 -36.65 -2.17 -39.03
N LEU A 635 -37.75 -2.80 -38.65
CA LEU A 635 -37.82 -4.26 -38.47
C LEU A 635 -38.71 -4.86 -39.58
N SER A 636 -38.43 -6.11 -39.95
CA SER A 636 -39.24 -6.90 -40.86
C SER A 636 -39.43 -8.31 -40.31
N ARG A 637 -40.67 -8.75 -40.19
CA ARG A 637 -41.07 -10.13 -39.95
C ARG A 637 -41.27 -10.87 -41.26
N LYS A 638 -41.79 -10.17 -42.29
CA LYS A 638 -42.11 -10.66 -43.61
C LYS A 638 -40.93 -11.38 -44.27
N VAL A 639 -39.72 -10.90 -44.14
CA VAL A 639 -38.50 -11.49 -44.71
C VAL A 639 -38.20 -12.90 -44.11
N LEU A 640 -38.75 -13.20 -42.94
CA LEU A 640 -38.55 -14.47 -42.22
C LEU A 640 -39.68 -15.50 -42.50
N LEU A 641 -40.78 -15.05 -43.11
CA LEU A 641 -41.92 -15.89 -43.42
C LEU A 641 -41.72 -16.57 -44.80
N PRO A 642 -42.17 -17.83 -44.99
CA PRO A 642 -42.12 -18.47 -46.29
C PRO A 642 -42.97 -17.69 -47.29
N LYS A 643 -42.43 -17.43 -48.48
CA LYS A 643 -43.17 -16.80 -49.56
C LYS A 643 -44.34 -17.70 -50.01
N PRO A 644 -45.57 -17.21 -50.13
CA PRO A 644 -46.69 -17.98 -50.63
C PRO A 644 -46.40 -18.43 -52.09
N GLU A 645 -46.72 -19.71 -52.37
CA GLU A 645 -46.61 -20.28 -53.77
C GLU A 645 -47.47 -19.45 -54.71
N GLY A 646 -46.87 -18.78 -55.67
CA GLY A 646 -47.54 -17.94 -56.68
C GLY A 646 -46.96 -16.53 -56.90
N MET A 647 -46.05 -16.04 -56.05
CA MET A 647 -45.44 -14.71 -56.18
C MET A 647 -44.11 -14.66 -56.95
N GLU A 648 -43.63 -15.79 -57.42
CA GLU A 648 -42.32 -15.85 -58.17
C GLU A 648 -42.36 -15.30 -59.60
N GLN A 649 -43.56 -15.07 -60.16
CA GLN A 649 -43.68 -14.67 -61.54
C GLN A 649 -43.65 -13.13 -61.77
N ASN A 650 -43.88 -12.30 -60.77
CA ASN A 650 -43.95 -10.87 -60.99
C ASN A 650 -42.61 -10.11 -60.80
N ASP A 651 -41.61 -10.71 -60.23
CA ASP A 651 -40.31 -10.04 -60.05
C ASP A 651 -39.39 -10.14 -61.28
N ARG A 652 -39.73 -11.03 -62.25
CA ARG A 652 -38.99 -11.09 -63.50
C ARG A 652 -39.48 -10.12 -64.61
N GLN A 653 -40.70 -9.59 -64.49
CA GLN A 653 -41.21 -8.60 -65.47
C GLN A 653 -40.81 -7.16 -65.14
N ASN A 654 -40.50 -6.81 -63.91
CA ASN A 654 -40.10 -5.45 -63.52
C ASN A 654 -38.58 -5.19 -63.63
N ARG A 655 -37.76 -6.20 -64.01
CA ARG A 655 -36.34 -5.99 -64.28
C ARG A 655 -36.04 -5.76 -65.76
N GLY A 656 -37.05 -5.89 -66.66
CA GLY A 656 -36.89 -5.77 -68.14
C GLY A 656 -37.08 -4.34 -68.67
N GLU A 657 -37.59 -3.40 -67.94
CA GLU A 657 -37.98 -2.08 -68.52
C GLU A 657 -37.15 -0.87 -68.03
N ARG A 658 -35.98 -1.05 -67.42
CA ARG A 658 -35.09 0.04 -67.04
C ARG A 658 -33.70 0.03 -67.66
N GLN A 659 -33.58 -0.62 -68.90
CA GLN A 659 -32.42 -0.43 -69.72
C GLN A 659 -32.96 -0.02 -71.12
N ASP A 660 -33.28 1.22 -71.33
CA ASP A 660 -33.09 1.93 -72.61
C ASP A 660 -33.63 3.37 -72.49
N ARG A 661 -32.74 4.31 -72.39
CA ARG A 661 -32.81 5.72 -72.79
C ARG A 661 -31.73 6.46 -71.96
N GLY A 662 -30.62 6.81 -72.57
CA GLY A 662 -30.34 7.38 -73.87
C GLY A 662 -29.15 8.30 -73.55
N GLU A 663 -28.08 7.96 -74.20
CA GLU A 663 -26.95 8.87 -74.41
C GLU A 663 -27.48 10.13 -75.09
N ARG A 664 -27.02 11.27 -74.67
CA ARG A 664 -26.51 12.36 -75.54
C ARG A 664 -26.12 13.62 -74.76
N GLN A 665 -24.87 13.91 -75.02
CA GLN A 665 -24.24 15.15 -75.48
C GLN A 665 -23.68 16.08 -74.39
N ASP A 666 -22.44 15.89 -74.30
CA ASP A 666 -21.28 16.82 -74.31
C ASP A 666 -21.61 18.27 -74.73
N ARG A 667 -21.18 19.24 -73.85
CA ARG A 667 -20.62 20.54 -74.26
C ARG A 667 -19.95 21.22 -73.09
N GLY A 668 -18.72 21.38 -73.24
CA GLY A 668 -17.61 22.13 -72.87
C GLY A 668 -17.72 23.43 -72.05
N PRO A 669 -16.56 23.94 -71.66
CA PRO A 669 -16.37 24.71 -70.44
C PRO A 669 -16.41 26.23 -70.63
N ARG A 670 -16.72 27.01 -69.62
CA ARG A 670 -16.38 28.44 -69.52
C ARG A 670 -16.17 28.85 -68.07
N GLN A 671 -14.94 29.14 -67.74
CA GLN A 671 -14.30 30.39 -67.34
C GLN A 671 -14.94 31.21 -66.21
N ASP A 672 -14.25 31.22 -65.12
CA ASP A 672 -13.61 32.36 -64.46
C ASP A 672 -14.34 33.73 -64.36
N ARG A 673 -14.48 34.18 -63.12
CA ARG A 673 -14.49 35.57 -62.59
C ARG A 673 -15.22 35.56 -61.25
N GLY A 674 -14.65 35.93 -60.18
CA GLY A 674 -13.99 37.14 -59.81
C GLY A 674 -14.39 37.50 -58.39
N ASP A 675 -13.41 37.75 -57.62
CA ASP A 675 -13.28 38.49 -56.38
C ASP A 675 -14.44 39.35 -55.80
N ARG A 676 -14.53 39.32 -54.48
CA ARG A 676 -14.66 40.41 -53.46
C ARG A 676 -15.79 40.22 -52.46
N PRO A 677 -15.69 40.86 -51.26
CA PRO A 677 -14.69 40.81 -50.23
C PRO A 677 -15.31 40.59 -48.80
N HIS A 678 -14.37 40.45 -47.84
CA HIS A 678 -14.58 40.52 -46.39
C HIS A 678 -15.57 41.60 -45.91
N ARG A 679 -16.39 41.24 -44.89
CA ARG A 679 -16.90 42.17 -43.91
C ARG A 679 -16.62 41.71 -42.51
N ASP A 680 -15.72 42.45 -41.88
CA ASP A 680 -15.47 42.54 -40.46
C ASP A 680 -16.79 42.76 -39.67
N ARG A 681 -16.94 42.08 -38.55
CA ARG A 681 -17.79 42.56 -37.46
C ARG A 681 -16.98 42.43 -36.15
N GLY A 682 -16.70 43.59 -35.60
CA GLY A 682 -15.97 43.89 -34.41
C GLY A 682 -16.62 43.45 -33.08
N PRO A 683 -15.96 43.77 -31.96
CA PRO A 683 -16.08 43.09 -30.69
C PRO A 683 -17.30 43.52 -29.86
N ARG A 684 -17.75 42.59 -29.01
CA ARG A 684 -18.79 42.75 -28.01
C ARG A 684 -18.25 43.49 -26.77
N PRO A 685 -19.03 44.39 -26.11
CA PRO A 685 -18.54 45.19 -25.00
C PRO A 685 -18.58 44.50 -23.66
N GLU A 686 -17.62 44.88 -22.82
CA GLU A 686 -17.43 44.56 -21.39
C GLU A 686 -18.64 44.97 -20.53
N ARG A 687 -18.96 44.13 -19.57
CA ARG A 687 -19.95 44.43 -18.52
C ARG A 687 -19.18 44.92 -17.29
N LYS A 688 -19.52 46.16 -16.89
CA LYS A 688 -18.99 46.85 -15.72
C LYS A 688 -19.39 46.14 -14.42
N GLU A 689 -18.45 46.08 -13.51
CA GLU A 689 -18.59 45.88 -12.07
C GLU A 689 -19.49 46.97 -11.46
N ASN A 690 -20.36 46.60 -10.56
CA ASN A 690 -20.85 47.48 -9.51
C ASN A 690 -20.47 46.87 -8.15
N GLN A 691 -19.76 47.68 -7.40
CA GLN A 691 -19.52 47.56 -5.97
C GLN A 691 -20.81 47.80 -5.20
N GLU A 692 -21.12 46.93 -4.26
CA GLU A 692 -21.49 47.23 -2.87
C GLU A 692 -21.21 46.02 -2.00
#